data_2ce8476647170512142815e76bde3c9d
#
_entry.id   2ce8476647170512142815e76bde3c9d
#
_cell.length_a   1.000
_cell.length_b   1.000
_cell.length_c   1.000
_cell.angle_alpha   90.00
_cell.angle_beta   90.00
_cell.angle_gamma   90.00
#
_symmetry.space_group_name_H-M   'P 1'
#
loop_
_entity.id
_entity.type
_entity.pdbx_description
1 polymer ?
#
loop_
_entity_poly.entity_id
_entity_poly.type
_entity_poly.pdbx_seq_one_letter_code
_entity_poly.pdbx_strand_id
1 'polypeptide(L)'
;MRALRRFTVRAALPAPLAALGELVMNLRWSWHPASMDLFESVDPQLWRTCLQDPVRLLGEVSAERLAALSRDQAFLDRLNEAAADLHRYLEEPRWYQRLQASPPTCVAYFSPEFGITEVLPQYSGGLGILAGDHLKSASDLGVPILGVGLLYRSGYFTQSLSADGWQEERYPPIDPHGLPLTLVTGRDGAGVRIMIGLPEGRTLAAQIWKAQVGRVALLLLDSDIEENDEVSRLVTDRLYGGGADHRVLQEVLLGIGGVRAIRAYCELTGTPAPEVFHSNEGHAGFLGVERIREYTEQQGLSFDAALAMVRAGTLFTTHTPVPAGIDRFPRELIERFFGGDNGSPGVPVDRVLALGAESDPKIFNMAHMGLRLAQRANGVSKLHGTVSRDMFADLWPGFEADEVPIGSVTNGVHAPTWVARELLDLTAERVPEVPKDADSGLQAYGKRRGDDNGPDGAAEAVWALRRTLRERLVEEVRRRAKESALHRGATAAELGWVRKLFDPDVLTIGFARRVPSYKRLTLMLRDPQRLRALLLDPERPVQFVIAGKSHPADDSGKALLQQMVRFADDPVLRHRIAFLPDYDIGMAKYLYWGCDVWLNNPLRPLEACGTSGMKSALNGGLNLSILDGWWDELFDGANGWAIPTADGVTDADRRDDLEAAALYELLETQVAPRFYDRGEGGVPLRWVEMVRHTLASLGPRVLASRMVCEYVERYYMTAADAAGRLAADSYAGARDIASWADRVHKGWPMVRVVHVESWGVGDTPELGATLRLRAEVVLDGISPSDVQVQAAYGRVDDTDTLHDVSRIAMTDVDGGDCFDRSGASHFFEADVPLERPGAFGYTVRVLPHHEMVSSPAELGLVTLA
;
A
#
# COMPACT_ATOMS: atom_id res chain seq x y z
N MET A 1 -38.33 22.14 -0.83
CA MET A 1 -37.54 23.38 -0.96
C MET A 1 -36.06 22.97 -1.13
N ARG A 2 -35.35 23.58 -2.05
CA ARG A 2 -33.91 23.39 -2.25
C ARG A 2 -33.15 24.56 -1.66
N ALA A 3 -32.06 24.32 -0.90
CA ALA A 3 -31.24 25.40 -0.38
C ALA A 3 -30.54 26.11 -1.55
N LEU A 4 -30.51 27.45 -1.51
CA LEU A 4 -29.77 28.28 -2.47
C LEU A 4 -28.27 28.26 -2.21
N ARG A 5 -27.88 28.08 -0.96
CA ARG A 5 -26.51 27.99 -0.50
C ARG A 5 -26.43 27.00 0.66
N ARG A 6 -25.37 26.18 0.70
CA ARG A 6 -25.02 25.30 1.80
C ARG A 6 -23.76 25.82 2.45
N PHE A 7 -23.74 25.87 3.79
CA PHE A 7 -22.51 26.17 4.55
C PHE A 7 -22.63 25.50 5.92
N THR A 8 -21.47 25.16 6.50
CA THR A 8 -21.40 24.54 7.83
C THR A 8 -21.18 25.62 8.88
N VAL A 9 -22.09 25.68 9.87
CA VAL A 9 -21.95 26.55 11.04
C VAL A 9 -21.24 25.76 12.14
N ARG A 10 -20.08 26.24 12.57
CA ARG A 10 -19.36 25.63 13.69
C ARG A 10 -19.79 26.24 15.02
N ALA A 11 -19.88 25.41 16.07
CA ALA A 11 -20.16 25.90 17.42
C ALA A 11 -18.99 26.73 17.94
N ALA A 12 -19.31 27.87 18.57
CA ALA A 12 -18.28 28.63 19.31
C ALA A 12 -18.01 27.92 20.64
N LEU A 13 -16.79 27.38 20.79
CA LEU A 13 -16.38 26.72 22.01
C LEU A 13 -16.13 27.76 23.12
N PRO A 14 -16.66 27.58 24.35
CA PRO A 14 -16.26 28.36 25.50
C PRO A 14 -14.74 28.30 25.71
N ALA A 15 -14.13 29.39 26.17
CA ALA A 15 -12.67 29.49 26.36
C ALA A 15 -12.05 28.31 27.13
N PRO A 16 -12.63 27.77 28.22
CA PRO A 16 -12.08 26.59 28.90
C PRO A 16 -12.09 25.29 28.03
N LEU A 17 -12.88 25.25 26.97
CA LEU A 17 -13.01 24.09 26.07
C LEU A 17 -12.24 24.27 24.76
N ALA A 18 -11.45 25.34 24.59
CA ALA A 18 -10.75 25.65 23.33
C ALA A 18 -9.87 24.50 22.83
N ALA A 19 -9.24 23.74 23.73
CA ALA A 19 -8.42 22.59 23.39
C ALA A 19 -9.18 21.46 22.65
N LEU A 20 -10.51 21.35 22.80
CA LEU A 20 -11.30 20.43 21.97
C LEU A 20 -11.18 20.74 20.49
N GLY A 21 -11.09 22.04 20.14
CA GLY A 21 -10.90 22.48 18.74
C GLY A 21 -9.55 22.07 18.15
N GLU A 22 -8.50 22.04 18.95
CA GLU A 22 -7.19 21.54 18.53
C GLU A 22 -7.19 20.01 18.39
N LEU A 23 -7.70 19.31 19.40
CA LEU A 23 -7.76 17.85 19.40
C LEU A 23 -8.55 17.31 18.22
N VAL A 24 -9.69 17.92 17.86
CA VAL A 24 -10.56 17.45 16.76
C VAL A 24 -9.90 17.62 15.39
N MET A 25 -9.05 18.63 15.23
CA MET A 25 -8.35 18.90 13.97
C MET A 25 -7.10 18.06 13.76
N ASN A 26 -6.59 17.36 14.79
CA ASN A 26 -5.50 16.41 14.66
C ASN A 26 -6.04 14.99 14.64
N LEU A 27 -5.97 14.34 13.49
CA LEU A 27 -6.52 13.00 13.25
C LEU A 27 -5.93 11.89 14.13
N ARG A 28 -4.90 12.19 14.95
CA ARG A 28 -4.39 11.25 15.97
C ARG A 28 -5.50 10.73 16.88
N TRP A 29 -6.53 11.51 17.15
CA TRP A 29 -7.65 11.06 17.96
C TRP A 29 -8.24 9.73 17.45
N SER A 30 -8.21 9.45 16.15
CA SER A 30 -8.82 8.26 15.54
C SER A 30 -8.10 6.94 15.88
N TRP A 31 -6.90 7.01 16.44
CA TRP A 31 -6.15 5.84 16.93
C TRP A 31 -5.62 6.03 18.37
N HIS A 32 -6.07 7.08 19.06
CA HIS A 32 -5.71 7.37 20.45
C HIS A 32 -6.92 7.18 21.38
N PRO A 33 -7.01 6.04 22.12
CA PRO A 33 -8.19 5.69 22.90
C PRO A 33 -8.65 6.76 23.89
N ALA A 34 -7.71 7.39 24.60
CA ALA A 34 -8.05 8.43 25.59
C ALA A 34 -8.70 9.67 24.95
N SER A 35 -8.31 10.05 23.73
CA SER A 35 -8.99 11.12 22.98
C SER A 35 -10.38 10.72 22.53
N MET A 36 -10.58 9.47 22.13
CA MET A 36 -11.91 8.96 21.77
C MET A 36 -12.84 8.94 22.98
N ASP A 37 -12.36 8.46 24.15
CA ASP A 37 -13.10 8.47 25.41
C ASP A 37 -13.48 9.90 25.85
N LEU A 38 -12.58 10.87 25.62
CA LEU A 38 -12.86 12.27 25.89
C LEU A 38 -14.00 12.78 25.01
N PHE A 39 -13.98 12.55 23.69
CA PHE A 39 -15.05 12.96 22.78
C PHE A 39 -16.37 12.27 23.12
N GLU A 40 -16.37 10.97 23.39
CA GLU A 40 -17.56 10.26 23.84
C GLU A 40 -18.17 10.90 25.10
N SER A 41 -17.35 11.34 26.04
CA SER A 41 -17.82 11.97 27.28
C SER A 41 -18.44 13.37 27.11
N VAL A 42 -18.23 14.01 25.96
CA VAL A 42 -18.92 15.26 25.61
C VAL A 42 -20.43 15.04 25.59
N ASP A 43 -20.89 14.06 24.82
CA ASP A 43 -22.28 13.59 24.80
C ASP A 43 -22.32 12.15 24.23
N PRO A 44 -22.43 11.11 25.06
CA PRO A 44 -22.36 9.71 24.62
C PRO A 44 -23.49 9.31 23.66
N GLN A 45 -24.66 9.95 23.74
CA GLN A 45 -25.76 9.65 22.84
C GLN A 45 -25.49 10.28 21.45
N LEU A 46 -25.10 11.53 21.44
CA LEU A 46 -24.78 12.26 20.22
C LEU A 46 -23.56 11.66 19.54
N TRP A 47 -22.51 11.25 20.29
CA TRP A 47 -21.32 10.55 19.77
C TRP A 47 -21.70 9.35 18.93
N ARG A 48 -22.61 8.50 19.43
CA ARG A 48 -23.13 7.35 18.67
C ARG A 48 -23.94 7.76 17.45
N THR A 49 -24.78 8.80 17.59
CA THR A 49 -25.59 9.30 16.48
C THR A 49 -24.75 9.95 15.37
N CYS A 50 -23.67 10.62 15.75
CA CYS A 50 -22.68 11.19 14.82
C CYS A 50 -21.70 10.16 14.25
N LEU A 51 -21.87 8.88 14.52
CA LEU A 51 -20.99 7.79 14.06
C LEU A 51 -19.53 8.01 14.46
N GLN A 52 -19.30 8.48 15.69
CA GLN A 52 -17.98 8.74 16.26
C GLN A 52 -17.18 9.83 15.51
N ASP A 53 -17.87 10.76 14.87
CA ASP A 53 -17.26 11.94 14.23
C ASP A 53 -17.20 13.10 15.22
N PRO A 54 -16.01 13.50 15.70
CA PRO A 54 -15.88 14.58 16.68
C PRO A 54 -16.13 15.97 16.09
N VAL A 55 -15.92 16.18 14.78
CA VAL A 55 -16.23 17.46 14.12
C VAL A 55 -17.73 17.67 14.13
N ARG A 56 -18.47 16.62 13.75
CA ARG A 56 -19.92 16.61 13.73
C ARG A 56 -20.49 16.70 15.15
N LEU A 57 -19.90 15.96 16.10
CA LEU A 57 -20.28 16.04 17.52
C LEU A 57 -20.20 17.49 18.02
N LEU A 58 -19.08 18.18 17.81
CA LEU A 58 -18.91 19.57 18.24
C LEU A 58 -19.79 20.56 17.47
N GLY A 59 -20.21 20.21 16.25
CA GLY A 59 -21.14 21.00 15.46
C GLY A 59 -22.61 20.85 15.89
N GLU A 60 -22.98 19.72 16.50
CA GLU A 60 -24.36 19.39 16.87
C GLU A 60 -24.63 19.45 18.39
N VAL A 61 -23.59 19.47 19.24
CA VAL A 61 -23.74 19.53 20.69
C VAL A 61 -24.36 20.85 21.14
N SER A 62 -25.28 20.79 22.11
CA SER A 62 -26.00 22.01 22.58
C SER A 62 -25.08 22.97 23.33
N ALA A 63 -25.35 24.28 23.19
CA ALA A 63 -24.68 25.34 23.95
C ALA A 63 -24.80 25.15 25.47
N GLU A 64 -25.92 24.62 25.94
CA GLU A 64 -26.14 24.32 27.37
C GLU A 64 -25.17 23.22 27.85
N ARG A 65 -24.98 22.16 27.05
CA ARG A 65 -24.05 21.09 27.35
C ARG A 65 -22.61 21.59 27.37
N LEU A 66 -22.22 22.41 26.41
CA LEU A 66 -20.90 23.05 26.40
C LEU A 66 -20.68 23.96 27.61
N ALA A 67 -21.71 24.74 28.00
CA ALA A 67 -21.63 25.57 29.19
C ALA A 67 -21.56 24.74 30.49
N ALA A 68 -22.18 23.57 30.55
CA ALA A 68 -22.05 22.64 31.66
C ALA A 68 -20.61 22.06 31.73
N LEU A 69 -20.09 21.57 30.63
CA LEU A 69 -18.71 20.99 30.53
C LEU A 69 -17.64 22.02 30.88
N SER A 70 -17.83 23.30 30.52
CA SER A 70 -16.90 24.37 30.83
C SER A 70 -16.76 24.69 32.35
N ARG A 71 -17.63 24.11 33.17
CA ARG A 71 -17.61 24.20 34.64
C ARG A 71 -17.33 22.86 35.34
N ASP A 72 -17.28 21.79 34.59
CA ASP A 72 -16.97 20.44 35.10
C ASP A 72 -15.44 20.26 35.21
N GLN A 73 -14.93 20.36 36.43
CA GLN A 73 -13.50 20.29 36.68
C GLN A 73 -12.92 18.91 36.23
N ALA A 74 -13.64 17.82 36.45
CA ALA A 74 -13.17 16.49 36.08
C ALA A 74 -13.08 16.34 34.55
N PHE A 75 -13.98 16.96 33.80
CA PHE A 75 -13.89 17.01 32.33
C PHE A 75 -12.72 17.90 31.89
N LEU A 76 -12.56 19.08 32.48
CA LEU A 76 -11.46 20.01 32.14
C LEU A 76 -10.08 19.40 32.43
N ASP A 77 -9.93 18.67 33.53
CA ASP A 77 -8.66 17.97 33.83
C ASP A 77 -8.32 16.92 32.77
N ARG A 78 -9.28 16.11 32.35
CA ARG A 78 -9.10 15.13 31.24
C ARG A 78 -8.80 15.82 29.90
N LEU A 79 -9.47 16.92 29.61
CA LEU A 79 -9.22 17.71 28.41
C LEU A 79 -7.81 18.27 28.38
N ASN A 80 -7.36 18.83 29.48
CA ASN A 80 -6.00 19.38 29.63
C ASN A 80 -4.95 18.28 29.52
N GLU A 81 -5.20 17.11 30.11
CA GLU A 81 -4.32 15.94 30.00
C GLU A 81 -4.20 15.46 28.54
N ALA A 82 -5.33 15.35 27.83
CA ALA A 82 -5.35 14.94 26.43
C ALA A 82 -4.63 15.96 25.52
N ALA A 83 -4.81 17.25 25.75
CA ALA A 83 -4.11 18.30 25.03
C ALA A 83 -2.60 18.27 25.31
N ALA A 84 -2.20 18.14 26.60
CA ALA A 84 -0.79 18.01 26.98
C ALA A 84 -0.15 16.73 26.39
N ASP A 85 -0.90 15.64 26.30
CA ASP A 85 -0.43 14.40 25.66
C ASP A 85 -0.22 14.61 24.15
N LEU A 86 -1.13 15.30 23.47
CA LEU A 86 -0.96 15.63 22.04
C LEU A 86 0.30 16.50 21.84
N HIS A 87 0.52 17.51 22.64
CA HIS A 87 1.72 18.37 22.55
C HIS A 87 2.99 17.57 22.76
N ARG A 88 3.06 16.74 23.81
CA ARG A 88 4.20 15.81 24.01
C ARG A 88 4.40 14.91 22.80
N TYR A 89 3.32 14.33 22.30
CA TYR A 89 3.39 13.47 21.12
C TYR A 89 4.00 14.19 19.91
N LEU A 90 3.66 15.46 19.70
CA LEU A 90 4.14 16.25 18.57
C LEU A 90 5.61 16.68 18.70
N GLU A 91 6.09 16.92 19.93
CA GLU A 91 7.39 17.55 20.20
C GLU A 91 8.51 16.54 20.56
N GLU A 92 8.16 15.44 21.25
CA GLU A 92 9.16 14.50 21.74
C GLU A 92 9.91 13.79 20.61
N PRO A 93 11.25 13.63 20.72
CA PRO A 93 12.02 12.85 19.75
C PRO A 93 11.55 11.39 19.69
N ARG A 94 11.31 10.90 18.47
CA ARG A 94 10.88 9.52 18.18
C ARG A 94 12.05 8.72 17.62
N TRP A 95 11.76 7.51 17.08
CA TRP A 95 12.77 6.64 16.49
C TRP A 95 13.64 7.35 15.45
N TYR A 96 13.01 8.10 14.55
CA TYR A 96 13.69 8.78 13.44
C TYR A 96 14.73 9.80 13.90
N GLN A 97 14.39 10.64 14.90
CA GLN A 97 15.30 11.65 15.46
C GLN A 97 16.46 11.05 16.29
N ARG A 98 16.40 9.75 16.58
CA ARG A 98 17.45 9.01 17.31
C ARG A 98 18.39 8.24 16.38
N LEU A 99 18.15 8.26 15.08
CA LEU A 99 19.04 7.63 14.10
C LEU A 99 20.42 8.32 14.14
N GLN A 100 21.47 7.51 14.07
CA GLN A 100 22.85 8.02 14.06
C GLN A 100 23.29 8.52 12.68
N ALA A 101 22.66 8.00 11.62
CA ALA A 101 22.87 8.46 10.25
C ALA A 101 22.15 9.79 10.03
N SER A 102 22.47 10.50 8.95
CA SER A 102 21.77 11.72 8.53
C SER A 102 20.63 11.35 7.56
N PRO A 103 19.43 11.06 8.07
CA PRO A 103 18.30 10.73 7.20
C PRO A 103 17.75 12.00 6.55
N PRO A 104 16.96 11.90 5.46
CA PRO A 104 16.38 13.04 4.78
C PRO A 104 15.51 13.89 5.72
N THR A 105 15.57 15.19 5.56
CA THR A 105 14.83 16.18 6.38
C THR A 105 13.35 16.23 6.02
N CYS A 106 12.98 15.79 4.80
CA CYS A 106 11.60 15.69 4.35
C CYS A 106 11.46 14.66 3.22
N VAL A 107 10.36 13.91 3.24
CA VAL A 107 9.95 12.97 2.21
C VAL A 107 8.55 13.35 1.72
N ALA A 108 8.35 13.48 0.42
CA ALA A 108 7.03 13.65 -0.17
C ALA A 108 6.44 12.27 -0.54
N TYR A 109 5.23 11.98 -0.06
CA TYR A 109 4.53 10.72 -0.30
C TYR A 109 3.24 10.98 -1.09
N PHE A 110 3.22 10.55 -2.35
CA PHE A 110 2.10 10.75 -3.27
C PHE A 110 1.23 9.52 -3.37
N SER A 111 -0.07 9.67 -3.19
CA SER A 111 -1.05 8.62 -3.41
C SER A 111 -2.38 9.20 -3.89
N PRO A 112 -3.11 8.52 -4.79
CA PRO A 112 -4.43 8.97 -5.23
C PRO A 112 -5.48 8.85 -4.13
N GLU A 113 -5.25 8.05 -3.10
CA GLU A 113 -6.20 7.79 -2.02
C GLU A 113 -5.50 7.60 -0.67
N PHE A 114 -6.17 8.05 0.42
CA PHE A 114 -5.69 7.93 1.79
C PHE A 114 -6.82 7.50 2.73
N GLY A 115 -6.71 6.29 3.28
CA GLY A 115 -7.64 5.72 4.25
C GLY A 115 -7.18 5.99 5.68
N ILE A 116 -7.41 7.19 6.19
CA ILE A 116 -6.99 7.59 7.55
C ILE A 116 -8.04 7.20 8.58
N THR A 117 -9.29 7.60 8.36
CA THR A 117 -10.40 7.38 9.27
C THR A 117 -11.71 7.41 8.48
N GLU A 118 -12.78 6.86 9.07
CA GLU A 118 -14.12 6.84 8.50
C GLU A 118 -14.70 8.24 8.25
N VAL A 119 -14.27 9.24 9.02
CA VAL A 119 -14.75 10.63 8.85
C VAL A 119 -14.08 11.38 7.71
N LEU A 120 -13.00 10.84 7.14
CA LEU A 120 -12.33 11.38 5.96
C LEU A 120 -12.31 10.32 4.84
N PRO A 121 -13.43 10.14 4.11
CA PRO A 121 -13.62 9.03 3.17
C PRO A 121 -12.92 9.27 1.83
N GLN A 122 -11.61 9.45 1.84
CA GLN A 122 -10.75 9.72 0.68
C GLN A 122 -10.01 8.46 0.21
N TYR A 123 -10.68 7.30 0.21
CA TYR A 123 -10.12 6.01 -0.17
C TYR A 123 -11.20 5.06 -0.72
N SER A 124 -10.79 4.07 -1.49
CA SER A 124 -11.67 3.02 -2.00
C SER A 124 -11.27 1.63 -1.51
N GLY A 125 -10.00 1.38 -1.32
CA GLY A 125 -9.51 0.03 -1.05
C GLY A 125 -8.15 -0.05 -0.39
N GLY A 126 -7.44 -1.18 -0.67
CA GLY A 126 -6.19 -1.53 0.01
C GLY A 126 -5.08 -0.52 -0.15
N LEU A 127 -4.98 0.12 -1.33
CA LEU A 127 -3.97 1.14 -1.61
C LEU A 127 -4.10 2.33 -0.63
N GLY A 128 -5.31 2.89 -0.51
CA GLY A 128 -5.55 4.02 0.39
C GLY A 128 -5.41 3.67 1.84
N ILE A 129 -5.85 2.48 2.25
CA ILE A 129 -5.68 2.00 3.63
C ILE A 129 -4.20 1.87 3.97
N LEU A 130 -3.38 1.34 3.06
CA LEU A 130 -1.94 1.26 3.26
C LEU A 130 -1.29 2.64 3.34
N ALA A 131 -1.68 3.57 2.45
CA ALA A 131 -1.19 4.95 2.50
C ALA A 131 -1.54 5.60 3.85
N GLY A 132 -2.74 5.37 4.37
CA GLY A 132 -3.14 5.81 5.71
C GLY A 132 -2.30 5.21 6.83
N ASP A 133 -2.11 3.88 6.81
CA ASP A 133 -1.29 3.17 7.79
C ASP A 133 0.19 3.63 7.72
N HIS A 134 0.70 3.92 6.52
CA HIS A 134 2.04 4.48 6.31
C HIS A 134 2.19 5.86 6.98
N LEU A 135 1.27 6.80 6.72
CA LEU A 135 1.34 8.14 7.33
C LEU A 135 1.20 8.10 8.85
N LYS A 136 0.32 7.26 9.39
CA LYS A 136 0.15 7.09 10.84
C LYS A 136 1.40 6.54 11.49
N SER A 137 1.98 5.49 10.91
CA SER A 137 3.23 4.90 11.43
C SER A 137 4.42 5.86 11.27
N ALA A 138 4.50 6.60 10.17
CA ALA A 138 5.49 7.66 10.00
C ALA A 138 5.36 8.73 11.09
N SER A 139 4.12 9.13 11.41
CA SER A 139 3.82 10.05 12.51
C SER A 139 4.32 9.52 13.85
N ASP A 140 4.02 8.25 14.19
CA ASP A 140 4.41 7.64 15.46
C ASP A 140 5.93 7.45 15.57
N LEU A 141 6.61 7.18 14.45
CA LEU A 141 8.06 7.05 14.37
C LEU A 141 8.81 8.39 14.23
N GLY A 142 8.09 9.48 13.99
CA GLY A 142 8.67 10.82 13.78
C GLY A 142 9.32 11.02 12.41
N VAL A 143 8.98 10.22 11.40
CA VAL A 143 9.49 10.37 10.02
C VAL A 143 8.86 11.61 9.38
N PRO A 144 9.66 12.56 8.85
CA PRO A 144 9.17 13.83 8.31
C PRO A 144 8.57 13.63 6.91
N ILE A 145 7.32 13.18 6.85
CA ILE A 145 6.58 12.97 5.59
C ILE A 145 5.60 14.13 5.35
N LEU A 146 5.52 14.56 4.08
CA LEU A 146 4.41 15.32 3.53
C LEU A 146 3.59 14.40 2.62
N GLY A 147 2.36 14.08 3.01
CA GLY A 147 1.43 13.36 2.14
C GLY A 147 0.81 14.31 1.10
N VAL A 148 0.59 13.81 -0.12
CA VAL A 148 -0.07 14.55 -1.19
C VAL A 148 -1.12 13.68 -1.86
N GLY A 149 -2.34 14.20 -1.96
CA GLY A 149 -3.48 13.54 -2.58
C GLY A 149 -4.48 14.53 -3.17
N LEU A 150 -5.63 14.02 -3.58
CA LEU A 150 -6.74 14.82 -4.05
C LEU A 150 -7.88 14.81 -3.02
N LEU A 151 -8.62 15.91 -2.90
CA LEU A 151 -9.82 15.98 -2.08
C LEU A 151 -11.04 15.69 -2.96
N TYR A 152 -11.49 14.46 -2.97
CA TYR A 152 -12.66 14.08 -3.75
C TYR A 152 -13.95 14.55 -3.08
N ARG A 153 -14.71 15.37 -3.78
CA ARG A 153 -15.96 15.95 -3.30
C ARG A 153 -17.00 14.92 -2.86
N SER A 154 -17.03 13.76 -3.48
CA SER A 154 -17.92 12.66 -3.09
C SER A 154 -17.18 11.43 -2.59
N GLY A 155 -15.87 11.52 -2.37
CA GLY A 155 -15.02 10.40 -1.96
C GLY A 155 -15.11 9.22 -2.92
N TYR A 156 -15.31 8.01 -2.37
CA TYR A 156 -15.80 6.85 -3.09
C TYR A 156 -17.33 6.78 -2.94
N PHE A 157 -17.99 5.71 -3.34
CA PHE A 157 -19.44 5.63 -3.19
C PHE A 157 -19.86 5.00 -1.85
N THR A 158 -21.06 5.37 -1.39
CA THR A 158 -21.81 4.65 -0.36
C THR A 158 -22.63 3.56 -1.03
N GLN A 159 -22.51 2.32 -0.55
CA GLN A 159 -23.18 1.16 -1.11
C GLN A 159 -24.51 0.91 -0.39
N SER A 160 -25.57 0.69 -1.16
CA SER A 160 -26.82 0.10 -0.70
C SER A 160 -27.16 -1.10 -1.58
N LEU A 161 -28.15 -1.88 -1.16
CA LEU A 161 -28.66 -3.01 -1.92
C LEU A 161 -30.13 -2.75 -2.30
N SER A 162 -30.48 -3.06 -3.51
CA SER A 162 -31.87 -3.13 -3.96
C SER A 162 -32.64 -4.27 -3.26
N ALA A 163 -33.95 -4.32 -3.41
CA ALA A 163 -34.78 -5.37 -2.81
C ALA A 163 -34.33 -6.79 -3.21
N ASP A 164 -33.80 -6.96 -4.42
CA ASP A 164 -33.31 -8.24 -4.98
C ASP A 164 -31.82 -8.48 -4.78
N GLY A 165 -31.13 -7.61 -4.01
CA GLY A 165 -29.73 -7.77 -3.63
C GLY A 165 -28.71 -7.19 -4.61
N TRP A 166 -29.13 -6.40 -5.62
CA TRP A 166 -28.21 -5.71 -6.51
C TRP A 166 -27.56 -4.50 -5.85
N GLN A 167 -26.27 -4.29 -6.08
CA GLN A 167 -25.54 -3.14 -5.58
C GLN A 167 -26.04 -1.83 -6.20
N GLU A 168 -26.33 -0.85 -5.37
CA GLU A 168 -26.65 0.52 -5.75
C GLU A 168 -25.63 1.49 -5.16
N GLU A 169 -25.21 2.48 -5.95
CA GLU A 169 -24.19 3.46 -5.56
C GLU A 169 -24.80 4.84 -5.33
N ARG A 170 -24.37 5.48 -4.24
CA ARG A 170 -24.69 6.88 -3.92
C ARG A 170 -23.41 7.67 -3.72
N TYR A 171 -23.42 8.91 -4.17
CA TYR A 171 -22.29 9.83 -4.10
C TYR A 171 -22.67 11.09 -3.32
N PRO A 172 -22.79 11.00 -1.99
CA PRO A 172 -23.15 12.18 -1.20
C PRO A 172 -22.00 13.20 -1.27
N PRO A 173 -22.30 14.48 -1.56
CA PRO A 173 -21.28 15.51 -1.58
C PRO A 173 -20.78 15.80 -0.17
N ILE A 174 -19.49 15.92 -0.03
CA ILE A 174 -18.78 16.24 1.21
C ILE A 174 -18.52 17.75 1.24
N ASP A 175 -18.78 18.39 2.38
CA ASP A 175 -18.38 19.77 2.63
C ASP A 175 -17.03 19.77 3.36
N PRO A 176 -15.91 20.24 2.75
CA PRO A 176 -14.61 20.26 3.39
C PRO A 176 -14.58 21.02 4.72
N HIS A 177 -15.45 22.02 4.89
CA HIS A 177 -15.57 22.76 6.15
C HIS A 177 -16.21 21.94 7.28
N GLY A 178 -16.90 20.85 6.96
CA GLY A 178 -17.44 19.89 7.90
C GLY A 178 -16.49 18.75 8.26
N LEU A 179 -15.26 18.75 7.74
CA LEU A 179 -14.22 17.75 7.96
C LEU A 179 -13.10 18.29 8.86
N PRO A 180 -12.26 17.43 9.44
CA PRO A 180 -11.05 17.84 10.18
C PRO A 180 -9.96 18.34 9.23
N LEU A 181 -10.28 19.31 8.39
CA LEU A 181 -9.42 19.90 7.38
C LEU A 181 -9.26 21.41 7.63
N THR A 182 -8.06 21.91 7.32
CA THR A 182 -7.73 23.33 7.35
C THR A 182 -7.35 23.79 5.96
N LEU A 183 -7.99 24.85 5.44
CA LEU A 183 -7.58 25.48 4.20
C LEU A 183 -6.22 26.12 4.39
N VAL A 184 -5.25 25.82 3.50
CA VAL A 184 -3.94 26.47 3.51
C VAL A 184 -4.12 27.89 2.97
N THR A 185 -3.77 28.87 3.81
CA THR A 185 -3.92 30.29 3.48
C THR A 185 -2.57 30.99 3.39
N GLY A 186 -2.47 31.95 2.49
CA GLY A 186 -1.34 32.86 2.39
C GLY A 186 -1.27 33.85 3.56
N ARG A 187 -0.25 34.70 3.57
CA ARG A 187 -0.07 35.74 4.60
C ARG A 187 -1.18 36.80 4.59
N ASP A 188 -1.88 36.93 3.48
CA ASP A 188 -3.04 37.80 3.28
C ASP A 188 -4.36 37.19 3.77
N GLY A 189 -4.33 35.94 4.23
CA GLY A 189 -5.51 35.18 4.67
C GLY A 189 -6.31 34.55 3.52
N ALA A 190 -5.93 34.79 2.26
CA ALA A 190 -6.57 34.13 1.11
C ALA A 190 -6.10 32.68 0.98
N GLY A 191 -6.99 31.80 0.48
CA GLY A 191 -6.61 30.42 0.19
C GLY A 191 -5.53 30.35 -0.89
N VAL A 192 -4.50 29.56 -0.63
CA VAL A 192 -3.42 29.33 -1.62
C VAL A 192 -3.98 28.64 -2.85
N ARG A 193 -3.57 29.13 -4.01
CA ARG A 193 -3.94 28.57 -5.32
C ARG A 193 -2.71 28.02 -6.02
N ILE A 194 -2.84 26.84 -6.57
CA ILE A 194 -1.91 26.31 -7.56
C ILE A 194 -2.60 26.31 -8.92
N MET A 195 -1.84 26.52 -9.98
CA MET A 195 -2.39 26.62 -11.33
C MET A 195 -1.58 25.73 -12.28
N ILE A 196 -2.26 25.07 -13.20
CA ILE A 196 -1.66 24.21 -14.24
C ILE A 196 -2.24 24.66 -15.58
N GLY A 197 -1.38 24.97 -16.54
CA GLY A 197 -1.80 25.24 -17.92
C GLY A 197 -2.38 23.98 -18.57
N LEU A 198 -3.48 24.12 -19.28
CA LEU A 198 -4.14 23.05 -20.02
C LEU A 198 -4.19 23.41 -21.52
N PRO A 199 -4.45 22.42 -22.39
CA PRO A 199 -4.66 22.67 -23.81
C PRO A 199 -5.67 23.80 -24.09
N GLU A 200 -5.48 24.47 -25.22
CA GLU A 200 -6.36 25.56 -25.67
C GLU A 200 -6.35 26.83 -24.78
N GLY A 201 -5.27 27.03 -24.05
CA GLY A 201 -5.11 28.21 -23.17
C GLY A 201 -5.97 28.14 -21.89
N ARG A 202 -6.56 27.00 -21.59
CA ARG A 202 -7.28 26.78 -20.32
C ARG A 202 -6.31 26.64 -19.14
N THR A 203 -6.84 26.80 -17.96
CA THR A 203 -6.08 26.63 -16.72
C THR A 203 -6.88 25.78 -15.76
N LEU A 204 -6.23 24.82 -15.13
CA LEU A 204 -6.74 24.08 -13.98
C LEU A 204 -6.14 24.70 -12.72
N ALA A 205 -6.99 25.25 -11.87
CA ALA A 205 -6.61 25.77 -10.57
C ALA A 205 -7.08 24.84 -9.46
N ALA A 206 -6.35 24.79 -8.36
CA ALA A 206 -6.78 24.07 -7.17
C ALA A 206 -6.36 24.82 -5.90
N GLN A 207 -7.17 24.67 -4.86
CA GLN A 207 -6.83 25.07 -3.49
C GLN A 207 -6.26 23.86 -2.74
N ILE A 208 -5.62 24.14 -1.60
CA ILE A 208 -4.93 23.14 -0.81
C ILE A 208 -5.62 23.03 0.54
N TRP A 209 -6.16 21.86 0.84
CA TRP A 209 -6.62 21.50 2.18
C TRP A 209 -5.55 20.69 2.91
N LYS A 210 -5.38 20.95 4.20
CA LYS A 210 -4.48 20.18 5.06
C LYS A 210 -5.26 19.35 6.05
N ALA A 211 -5.01 18.04 6.06
CA ALA A 211 -5.35 17.14 7.14
C ALA A 211 -4.12 16.92 8.03
N GLN A 212 -4.25 17.08 9.34
CA GLN A 212 -3.16 16.83 10.27
C GLN A 212 -3.22 15.40 10.80
N VAL A 213 -2.37 14.51 10.29
CA VAL A 213 -2.30 13.09 10.65
C VAL A 213 -1.20 12.92 11.71
N GLY A 214 -1.52 13.22 12.98
CA GLY A 214 -0.52 13.30 14.04
C GLY A 214 0.52 14.37 13.73
N ARG A 215 1.76 13.97 13.46
CA ARG A 215 2.89 14.84 13.05
C ARG A 215 2.92 15.15 11.56
N VAL A 216 2.30 14.29 10.75
CA VAL A 216 2.35 14.35 9.30
C VAL A 216 1.28 15.28 8.75
N ALA A 217 1.65 16.19 7.87
CA ALA A 217 0.71 16.98 7.09
C ALA A 217 0.34 16.22 5.80
N LEU A 218 -0.95 16.04 5.55
CA LEU A 218 -1.50 15.52 4.31
C LEU A 218 -2.15 16.68 3.54
N LEU A 219 -1.58 17.01 2.39
CA LEU A 219 -2.06 18.04 1.48
C LEU A 219 -3.03 17.42 0.47
N LEU A 220 -4.26 17.91 0.44
CA LEU A 220 -5.31 17.44 -0.44
C LEU A 220 -5.71 18.55 -1.40
N LEU A 221 -5.57 18.31 -2.70
CA LEU A 221 -5.86 19.27 -3.74
C LEU A 221 -7.34 19.23 -4.12
N ASP A 222 -7.97 20.38 -4.21
CA ASP A 222 -9.39 20.56 -4.50
C ASP A 222 -9.57 21.54 -5.65
N SER A 223 -10.13 21.06 -6.75
CA SER A 223 -10.41 21.83 -7.96
C SER A 223 -11.82 22.46 -7.98
N ASP A 224 -12.68 22.15 -7.01
CA ASP A 224 -14.04 22.72 -6.95
C ASP A 224 -14.02 24.17 -6.41
N ILE A 225 -13.43 25.07 -7.18
CA ILE A 225 -13.28 26.49 -6.88
C ILE A 225 -13.88 27.36 -7.99
N GLU A 226 -14.22 28.62 -7.68
CA GLU A 226 -14.93 29.52 -8.59
C GLU A 226 -14.08 29.94 -9.80
N GLU A 227 -12.76 29.90 -9.70
CA GLU A 227 -11.83 30.24 -10.76
C GLU A 227 -11.83 29.25 -11.93
N ASN A 228 -12.30 28.02 -11.70
CA ASN A 228 -12.37 26.97 -12.71
C ASN A 228 -13.67 26.98 -13.50
N ASP A 229 -13.56 26.54 -14.75
CA ASP A 229 -14.73 26.19 -15.56
C ASP A 229 -15.42 24.92 -14.99
N GLU A 230 -16.60 24.58 -15.50
CA GLU A 230 -17.40 23.45 -14.99
C GLU A 230 -16.67 22.12 -15.12
N VAL A 231 -15.89 21.89 -16.18
CA VAL A 231 -15.13 20.65 -16.40
C VAL A 231 -13.96 20.56 -15.41
N SER A 232 -13.21 21.65 -15.25
CA SER A 232 -12.06 21.73 -14.35
C SER A 232 -12.48 21.59 -12.88
N ARG A 233 -13.66 22.13 -12.51
CA ARG A 233 -14.24 21.93 -11.16
C ARG A 233 -14.54 20.47 -10.84
N LEU A 234 -14.89 19.66 -11.82
CA LEU A 234 -15.23 18.26 -11.65
C LEU A 234 -14.01 17.34 -11.59
N VAL A 235 -12.78 17.82 -11.78
CA VAL A 235 -11.58 16.97 -11.73
C VAL A 235 -11.45 16.24 -10.39
N THR A 236 -11.84 16.88 -9.29
CA THR A 236 -11.88 16.26 -7.96
C THR A 236 -13.29 15.89 -7.51
N ASP A 237 -14.19 15.49 -8.42
CA ASP A 237 -15.56 15.12 -8.05
C ASP A 237 -15.62 13.81 -7.25
N ARG A 238 -14.94 12.76 -7.71
CA ARG A 238 -14.94 11.42 -7.10
C ARG A 238 -13.72 10.59 -7.47
N LEU A 239 -13.35 9.71 -6.57
CA LEU A 239 -12.26 8.76 -6.74
C LEU A 239 -12.62 7.69 -7.79
N TYR A 240 -11.70 7.46 -8.75
CA TYR A 240 -11.84 6.50 -9.85
C TYR A 240 -13.08 6.71 -10.74
N GLY A 241 -13.52 7.95 -10.85
CA GLY A 241 -14.62 8.34 -11.74
C GLY A 241 -14.17 8.76 -13.13
N GLY A 242 -15.14 8.91 -14.04
CA GLY A 242 -14.93 9.50 -15.37
C GLY A 242 -14.23 8.60 -16.39
N GLY A 243 -14.01 9.15 -17.59
CA GLY A 243 -13.27 8.51 -18.67
C GLY A 243 -11.78 8.87 -18.68
N ALA A 244 -11.07 8.52 -19.74
CA ALA A 244 -9.61 8.71 -19.86
C ALA A 244 -9.17 10.17 -19.70
N ASP A 245 -9.87 11.12 -20.33
CA ASP A 245 -9.58 12.56 -20.21
C ASP A 245 -9.68 13.05 -18.75
N HIS A 246 -10.71 12.62 -18.03
CA HIS A 246 -10.91 12.97 -16.63
C HIS A 246 -9.80 12.37 -15.75
N ARG A 247 -9.42 11.11 -16.02
CA ARG A 247 -8.34 10.43 -15.29
C ARG A 247 -6.99 11.10 -15.50
N VAL A 248 -6.65 11.48 -16.74
CA VAL A 248 -5.41 12.24 -17.00
C VAL A 248 -5.41 13.58 -16.25
N LEU A 249 -6.53 14.30 -16.19
CA LEU A 249 -6.63 15.55 -15.42
C LEU A 249 -6.40 15.32 -13.93
N GLN A 250 -6.93 14.23 -13.36
CA GLN A 250 -6.68 13.86 -11.95
C GLN A 250 -5.19 13.57 -11.72
N GLU A 251 -4.55 12.82 -12.62
CA GLU A 251 -3.12 12.46 -12.47
C GLU A 251 -2.19 13.65 -12.72
N VAL A 252 -2.53 14.53 -13.65
CA VAL A 252 -1.83 15.82 -13.85
C VAL A 252 -1.96 16.70 -12.61
N LEU A 253 -3.16 16.80 -12.03
CA LEU A 253 -3.37 17.56 -10.81
C LEU A 253 -2.61 16.94 -9.63
N LEU A 254 -2.65 15.62 -9.47
CA LEU A 254 -1.93 14.92 -8.40
C LEU A 254 -0.41 15.08 -8.55
N GLY A 255 0.14 14.83 -9.74
CA GLY A 255 1.57 14.87 -9.97
C GLY A 255 2.13 16.29 -10.05
N ILE A 256 1.75 17.05 -11.06
CA ILE A 256 2.23 18.43 -11.27
C ILE A 256 1.71 19.36 -10.16
N GLY A 257 0.40 19.34 -9.93
CA GLY A 257 -0.22 20.16 -8.90
C GLY A 257 0.30 19.84 -7.50
N GLY A 258 0.53 18.56 -7.21
CA GLY A 258 1.07 18.10 -5.93
C GLY A 258 2.47 18.66 -5.65
N VAL A 259 3.38 18.65 -6.64
CA VAL A 259 4.71 19.26 -6.48
C VAL A 259 4.59 20.77 -6.21
N ARG A 260 3.76 21.47 -6.97
CA ARG A 260 3.52 22.92 -6.76
C ARG A 260 2.93 23.21 -5.40
N ALA A 261 2.01 22.38 -4.92
CA ALA A 261 1.42 22.49 -3.58
C ALA A 261 2.46 22.30 -2.46
N ILE A 262 3.35 21.33 -2.61
CA ILE A 262 4.47 21.12 -1.68
C ILE A 262 5.35 22.39 -1.63
N ARG A 263 5.73 22.94 -2.77
CA ARG A 263 6.57 24.14 -2.82
C ARG A 263 5.91 25.30 -2.09
N ALA A 264 4.63 25.57 -2.41
CA ALA A 264 3.86 26.62 -1.74
C ALA A 264 3.73 26.40 -0.23
N TYR A 265 3.45 25.15 0.19
CA TYR A 265 3.34 24.82 1.60
C TYR A 265 4.65 24.97 2.35
N CYS A 266 5.77 24.49 1.80
CA CYS A 266 7.09 24.61 2.39
C CYS A 266 7.51 26.08 2.54
N GLU A 267 7.26 26.93 1.52
CA GLU A 267 7.56 28.36 1.56
C GLU A 267 6.76 29.07 2.66
N LEU A 268 5.49 28.74 2.83
CA LEU A 268 4.61 29.37 3.82
C LEU A 268 4.92 28.95 5.26
N THR A 269 5.28 27.70 5.45
CA THR A 269 5.41 27.10 6.79
C THR A 269 6.84 27.02 7.29
N GLY A 270 7.84 27.17 6.40
CA GLY A 270 9.24 26.92 6.69
C GLY A 270 9.59 25.43 6.79
N THR A 271 8.68 24.53 6.39
CA THR A 271 8.97 23.10 6.31
C THR A 271 10.07 22.86 5.26
N PRO A 272 11.09 22.02 5.55
CA PRO A 272 12.12 21.69 4.58
C PRO A 272 11.53 21.14 3.27
N ALA A 273 12.12 21.50 2.14
CA ALA A 273 11.73 20.92 0.86
C ALA A 273 12.07 19.43 0.81
N PRO A 274 11.20 18.56 0.25
CA PRO A 274 11.48 17.14 0.17
C PRO A 274 12.73 16.83 -0.65
N GLU A 275 13.57 15.96 -0.10
CA GLU A 275 14.73 15.37 -0.74
C GLU A 275 14.36 14.09 -1.50
N VAL A 276 13.35 13.38 -1.01
CA VAL A 276 12.86 12.12 -1.57
C VAL A 276 11.39 12.25 -1.94
N PHE A 277 11.03 11.69 -3.10
CA PHE A 277 9.66 11.63 -3.61
C PHE A 277 9.25 10.16 -3.77
N HIS A 278 8.30 9.74 -2.97
CA HIS A 278 7.75 8.38 -3.01
C HIS A 278 6.44 8.39 -3.80
N SER A 279 6.45 7.79 -4.99
CA SER A 279 5.25 7.58 -5.81
C SER A 279 4.61 6.24 -5.46
N ASN A 280 3.40 6.30 -4.93
CA ASN A 280 2.62 5.14 -4.56
C ASN A 280 1.71 4.74 -5.73
N GLU A 281 2.18 3.85 -6.60
CA GLU A 281 1.64 3.49 -7.92
C GLU A 281 1.87 4.58 -9.00
N GLY A 282 1.45 4.29 -10.25
CA GLY A 282 1.63 5.14 -11.41
C GLY A 282 0.89 6.47 -11.42
N HIS A 283 -0.20 6.57 -10.67
CA HIS A 283 -1.13 7.71 -10.64
C HIS A 283 -0.49 9.10 -10.41
N ALA A 284 0.67 9.15 -9.79
CA ALA A 284 1.39 10.39 -9.53
C ALA A 284 2.60 10.59 -10.47
N GLY A 285 2.78 9.78 -11.50
CA GLY A 285 3.97 9.79 -12.36
C GLY A 285 4.36 11.14 -12.90
N PHE A 286 3.40 12.02 -13.20
CA PHE A 286 3.67 13.39 -13.67
C PHE A 286 4.39 14.28 -12.66
N LEU A 287 4.55 13.88 -11.38
CA LEU A 287 5.42 14.57 -10.42
C LEU A 287 6.87 14.69 -10.94
N GLY A 288 7.33 13.66 -11.67
CA GLY A 288 8.68 13.68 -12.24
C GLY A 288 8.82 14.70 -13.37
N VAL A 289 7.77 14.88 -14.19
CA VAL A 289 7.77 15.89 -15.27
C VAL A 289 7.87 17.29 -14.68
N GLU A 290 7.10 17.62 -13.64
CA GLU A 290 7.17 18.93 -12.99
C GLU A 290 8.55 19.17 -12.35
N ARG A 291 9.13 18.17 -11.70
CA ARG A 291 10.47 18.27 -11.13
C ARG A 291 11.56 18.43 -12.20
N ILE A 292 11.43 17.75 -13.35
CA ILE A 292 12.32 18.00 -14.50
C ILE A 292 12.20 19.45 -14.95
N ARG A 293 10.97 19.97 -15.08
CA ARG A 293 10.73 21.38 -15.42
C ARG A 293 11.42 22.34 -14.44
N GLU A 294 11.26 22.10 -13.12
CA GLU A 294 11.93 22.91 -12.09
C GLU A 294 13.45 22.93 -12.28
N TYR A 295 14.08 21.77 -12.49
CA TYR A 295 15.53 21.70 -12.68
C TYR A 295 15.99 22.33 -14.00
N THR A 296 15.24 22.20 -15.07
CA THR A 296 15.59 22.79 -16.36
C THR A 296 15.43 24.32 -16.35
N GLU A 297 14.33 24.84 -15.81
CA GLU A 297 14.05 26.28 -15.78
C GLU A 297 14.84 27.01 -14.70
N GLN A 298 14.95 26.47 -13.50
CA GLN A 298 15.54 27.21 -12.37
C GLN A 298 17.06 26.96 -12.25
N GLN A 299 17.55 25.78 -12.64
CA GLN A 299 18.95 25.38 -12.49
C GLN A 299 19.69 25.29 -13.83
N GLY A 300 18.99 25.51 -14.96
CA GLY A 300 19.57 25.44 -16.29
C GLY A 300 20.14 24.09 -16.69
N LEU A 301 19.61 23.00 -16.11
CA LEU A 301 20.04 21.65 -16.46
C LEU A 301 19.45 21.23 -17.81
N SER A 302 20.16 20.37 -18.54
CA SER A 302 19.58 19.64 -19.67
C SER A 302 18.48 18.69 -19.16
N PHE A 303 17.58 18.28 -20.06
CA PHE A 303 16.54 17.29 -19.70
C PHE A 303 17.16 16.04 -19.07
N ASP A 304 18.24 15.49 -19.62
CA ASP A 304 18.85 14.25 -19.14
C ASP A 304 19.52 14.41 -17.77
N ALA A 305 20.17 15.56 -17.51
CA ALA A 305 20.70 15.87 -16.20
C ALA A 305 19.58 16.09 -15.16
N ALA A 306 18.50 16.75 -15.55
CA ALA A 306 17.31 16.91 -14.72
C ALA A 306 16.61 15.56 -14.44
N LEU A 307 16.51 14.69 -15.44
CA LEU A 307 15.98 13.33 -15.31
C LEU A 307 16.83 12.51 -14.32
N ALA A 308 18.15 12.58 -14.40
CA ALA A 308 19.04 11.89 -13.46
C ALA A 308 18.80 12.37 -12.02
N MET A 309 18.65 13.68 -11.79
CA MET A 309 18.29 14.23 -10.49
C MET A 309 16.95 13.71 -9.97
N VAL A 310 15.94 13.71 -10.85
CA VAL A 310 14.59 13.24 -10.50
C VAL A 310 14.62 11.76 -10.12
N ARG A 311 15.29 10.95 -10.95
CA ARG A 311 15.41 9.50 -10.73
C ARG A 311 16.09 9.19 -9.39
N ALA A 312 17.22 9.83 -9.10
CA ALA A 312 18.00 9.56 -7.87
C ALA A 312 17.16 9.76 -6.60
N GLY A 313 16.35 10.82 -6.55
CA GLY A 313 15.50 11.16 -5.42
C GLY A 313 14.07 10.61 -5.50
N THR A 314 13.78 9.63 -6.38
CA THR A 314 12.44 9.05 -6.53
C THR A 314 12.42 7.56 -6.20
N LEU A 315 11.44 7.16 -5.41
CA LEU A 315 11.05 5.78 -5.16
C LEU A 315 9.68 5.51 -5.78
N PHE A 316 9.54 4.41 -6.51
CA PHE A 316 8.28 3.93 -7.06
C PHE A 316 7.86 2.62 -6.37
N THR A 317 6.65 2.59 -5.80
CA THR A 317 6.08 1.36 -5.24
C THR A 317 4.89 0.93 -6.07
N THR A 318 4.96 -0.28 -6.65
CA THR A 318 3.81 -0.89 -7.33
C THR A 318 2.98 -1.71 -6.36
N HIS A 319 1.66 -1.63 -6.49
CA HIS A 319 0.67 -2.36 -5.70
C HIS A 319 -0.20 -3.29 -6.54
N THR A 320 -0.02 -3.27 -7.84
CA THR A 320 -0.89 -3.93 -8.81
C THR A 320 -0.20 -5.15 -9.42
N PRO A 321 -0.68 -6.37 -9.17
CA PRO A 321 -0.09 -7.59 -9.73
C PRO A 321 -0.68 -7.96 -11.09
N VAL A 322 -1.53 -7.12 -11.67
CA VAL A 322 -2.24 -7.39 -12.93
C VAL A 322 -2.14 -6.20 -13.89
N PRO A 323 -1.79 -6.41 -15.17
CA PRO A 323 -1.68 -5.33 -16.16
C PRO A 323 -2.96 -4.50 -16.32
N ALA A 324 -4.13 -5.12 -16.14
CA ALA A 324 -5.42 -4.44 -16.25
C ALA A 324 -5.70 -3.40 -15.14
N GLY A 325 -4.93 -3.42 -14.06
CA GLY A 325 -5.03 -2.44 -12.97
C GLY A 325 -4.08 -1.25 -13.12
N ILE A 326 -3.27 -1.23 -14.18
CA ILE A 326 -2.35 -0.13 -14.49
C ILE A 326 -3.07 0.86 -15.41
N ASP A 327 -2.99 2.15 -15.09
CA ASP A 327 -3.53 3.19 -15.96
C ASP A 327 -2.73 3.28 -17.26
N ARG A 328 -3.45 3.12 -18.34
CA ARG A 328 -2.96 3.20 -19.71
C ARG A 328 -3.82 4.18 -20.50
N PHE A 329 -3.20 5.14 -21.10
CA PHE A 329 -3.86 6.18 -21.87
C PHE A 329 -3.51 6.10 -23.35
N PRO A 330 -4.41 6.51 -24.26
CA PRO A 330 -4.04 6.77 -25.63
C PRO A 330 -2.88 7.78 -25.69
N ARG A 331 -1.82 7.45 -26.44
CA ARG A 331 -0.64 8.32 -26.61
C ARG A 331 -1.04 9.73 -27.09
N GLU A 332 -1.98 9.81 -28.02
CA GLU A 332 -2.50 11.07 -28.58
C GLU A 332 -3.14 11.97 -27.49
N LEU A 333 -3.72 11.35 -26.46
CA LEU A 333 -4.29 12.08 -25.34
C LEU A 333 -3.19 12.81 -24.55
N ILE A 334 -2.10 12.11 -24.23
CA ILE A 334 -0.96 12.68 -23.52
C ILE A 334 -0.25 13.74 -24.38
N GLU A 335 -0.08 13.47 -25.67
CA GLU A 335 0.48 14.43 -26.61
C GLU A 335 -0.33 15.73 -26.65
N ARG A 336 -1.67 15.66 -26.60
CA ARG A 336 -2.56 16.82 -26.51
C ARG A 336 -2.33 17.62 -25.22
N PHE A 337 -2.13 16.93 -24.08
CA PHE A 337 -1.93 17.61 -22.79
C PHE A 337 -0.54 18.24 -22.64
N PHE A 338 0.50 17.69 -23.21
CA PHE A 338 1.89 18.13 -23.05
C PHE A 338 2.50 18.78 -24.29
N GLY A 339 1.78 18.81 -25.44
CA GLY A 339 2.22 19.49 -26.65
C GLY A 339 1.90 20.98 -26.64
N GLY A 340 2.71 21.78 -27.33
CA GLY A 340 2.53 23.23 -27.43
C GLY A 340 2.88 23.96 -26.13
N ASP A 341 2.14 25.05 -25.84
CA ASP A 341 2.36 25.91 -24.66
C ASP A 341 1.63 25.40 -23.40
N ASN A 342 1.47 24.10 -23.29
CA ASN A 342 0.69 23.48 -22.23
C ASN A 342 1.52 23.20 -20.98
N GLY A 343 0.87 22.90 -19.90
CA GLY A 343 1.16 22.41 -18.54
C GLY A 343 2.60 22.35 -18.03
N SER A 344 3.55 21.95 -18.87
CA SER A 344 4.98 21.85 -18.53
C SER A 344 5.82 22.53 -19.61
N PRO A 345 5.77 23.86 -19.73
CA PRO A 345 6.56 24.59 -20.72
C PRO A 345 8.05 24.26 -20.52
N GLY A 346 8.77 24.09 -21.63
CA GLY A 346 10.19 23.76 -21.60
C GLY A 346 10.54 22.27 -21.45
N VAL A 347 9.56 21.39 -21.23
CA VAL A 347 9.75 19.94 -21.31
C VAL A 347 9.25 19.44 -22.66
N PRO A 348 10.14 18.89 -23.52
CA PRO A 348 9.75 18.43 -24.86
C PRO A 348 8.73 17.27 -24.78
N VAL A 349 7.65 17.38 -25.53
CA VAL A 349 6.56 16.40 -25.51
C VAL A 349 7.01 14.99 -25.90
N ASP A 350 7.91 14.86 -26.86
CA ASP A 350 8.51 13.59 -27.27
C ASP A 350 9.25 12.89 -26.10
N ARG A 351 9.90 13.67 -25.24
CA ARG A 351 10.57 13.17 -24.05
C ARG A 351 9.57 12.70 -23.00
N VAL A 352 8.46 13.43 -22.80
CA VAL A 352 7.37 13.00 -21.91
C VAL A 352 6.77 11.69 -22.42
N LEU A 353 6.46 11.63 -23.74
CA LEU A 353 5.89 10.43 -24.36
C LEU A 353 6.82 9.20 -24.27
N ALA A 354 8.13 9.41 -24.33
CA ALA A 354 9.11 8.32 -24.15
C ALA A 354 9.08 7.72 -22.74
N LEU A 355 8.76 8.51 -21.70
CA LEU A 355 8.69 8.00 -20.32
C LEU A 355 7.60 6.93 -20.15
N GLY A 356 6.46 7.10 -20.80
CA GLY A 356 5.34 6.13 -20.71
C GLY A 356 5.26 5.15 -21.88
N ALA A 357 6.25 5.10 -22.77
CA ALA A 357 6.24 4.20 -23.92
C ALA A 357 6.23 2.72 -23.50
N GLU A 358 5.41 1.92 -24.18
CA GLU A 358 5.38 0.46 -24.07
C GLU A 358 5.46 -0.19 -25.46
N SER A 359 5.32 -1.51 -25.54
CA SER A 359 5.37 -2.26 -26.80
C SER A 359 4.33 -1.81 -27.83
N ASP A 360 3.13 -1.40 -27.39
CA ASP A 360 2.16 -0.74 -28.24
C ASP A 360 2.47 0.77 -28.34
N PRO A 361 2.91 1.26 -29.52
CA PRO A 361 3.29 2.66 -29.70
C PRO A 361 2.11 3.65 -29.58
N LYS A 362 0.87 3.17 -29.52
CA LYS A 362 -0.34 3.99 -29.35
C LYS A 362 -0.71 4.23 -27.89
N ILE A 363 -0.05 3.52 -26.98
CA ILE A 363 -0.38 3.53 -25.56
C ILE A 363 0.71 4.25 -24.77
N PHE A 364 0.29 4.96 -23.76
CA PHE A 364 1.11 5.55 -22.72
C PHE A 364 0.80 4.86 -21.39
N ASN A 365 1.81 4.24 -20.79
CA ASN A 365 1.69 3.42 -19.59
C ASN A 365 2.23 4.18 -18.37
N MET A 366 1.38 4.45 -17.38
CA MET A 366 1.75 5.22 -16.20
C MET A 366 2.71 4.47 -15.26
N ALA A 367 2.68 3.13 -15.21
CA ALA A 367 3.65 2.39 -14.42
C ALA A 367 5.03 2.39 -15.08
N HIS A 368 5.12 2.27 -16.42
CA HIS A 368 6.39 2.45 -17.15
C HIS A 368 7.00 3.84 -16.91
N MET A 369 6.15 4.87 -16.94
CA MET A 369 6.57 6.22 -16.58
C MET A 369 7.12 6.30 -15.16
N GLY A 370 6.39 5.74 -14.19
CA GLY A 370 6.82 5.72 -12.79
C GLY A 370 8.18 5.03 -12.61
N LEU A 371 8.38 3.87 -13.24
CA LEU A 371 9.64 3.12 -13.21
C LEU A 371 10.80 3.86 -13.90
N ARG A 372 10.54 4.52 -15.04
CA ARG A 372 11.58 5.33 -15.73
C ARG A 372 11.94 6.61 -15.00
N LEU A 373 11.04 7.14 -14.17
CA LEU A 373 11.28 8.32 -13.33
C LEU A 373 11.86 7.99 -11.95
N ALA A 374 11.98 6.72 -11.60
CA ALA A 374 12.53 6.27 -10.33
C ALA A 374 13.85 5.50 -10.54
N GLN A 375 14.82 5.74 -9.69
CA GLN A 375 16.04 4.93 -9.62
C GLN A 375 15.84 3.69 -8.74
N ARG A 376 14.83 3.73 -7.88
CA ARG A 376 14.48 2.63 -6.95
C ARG A 376 13.03 2.27 -7.08
N ALA A 377 12.73 0.97 -7.11
CA ALA A 377 11.37 0.47 -7.17
C ALA A 377 11.19 -0.76 -6.28
N ASN A 378 9.96 -0.97 -5.79
CA ASN A 378 9.63 -2.15 -5.02
C ASN A 378 8.18 -2.60 -5.20
N GLY A 379 7.95 -3.91 -5.08
CA GLY A 379 6.65 -4.51 -4.81
C GLY A 379 6.35 -4.57 -3.31
N VAL A 380 5.15 -5.01 -2.94
CA VAL A 380 4.60 -4.93 -1.58
C VAL A 380 4.51 -6.26 -0.82
N SER A 381 5.10 -7.30 -1.36
CA SER A 381 5.44 -8.59 -0.74
C SER A 381 6.59 -9.22 -1.54
N LYS A 382 7.21 -10.27 -1.01
CA LYS A 382 8.29 -10.96 -1.75
C LYS A 382 7.81 -11.54 -3.06
N LEU A 383 6.68 -12.27 -3.02
CA LEU A 383 6.06 -12.84 -4.22
C LEU A 383 5.68 -11.73 -5.22
N HIS A 384 5.09 -10.64 -4.74
CA HIS A 384 4.73 -9.51 -5.61
C HIS A 384 5.96 -8.84 -6.23
N GLY A 385 7.08 -8.77 -5.51
CA GLY A 385 8.34 -8.32 -6.09
C GLY A 385 8.79 -9.18 -7.27
N THR A 386 8.66 -10.51 -7.16
CA THR A 386 8.92 -11.44 -8.26
C THR A 386 7.95 -11.23 -9.42
N VAL A 387 6.64 -11.22 -9.16
CA VAL A 387 5.60 -10.96 -10.18
C VAL A 387 5.82 -9.62 -10.89
N SER A 388 6.24 -8.58 -10.14
CA SER A 388 6.51 -7.26 -10.72
C SER A 388 7.74 -7.27 -11.62
N ARG A 389 8.79 -8.01 -11.27
CA ARG A 389 9.97 -8.17 -12.14
C ARG A 389 9.60 -8.84 -13.47
N ASP A 390 8.81 -9.91 -13.40
CA ASP A 390 8.31 -10.59 -14.61
C ASP A 390 7.41 -9.67 -15.45
N MET A 391 6.50 -8.94 -14.79
CA MET A 391 5.52 -8.07 -15.47
C MET A 391 6.15 -6.88 -16.18
N PHE A 392 7.28 -6.38 -15.68
CA PHE A 392 7.97 -5.21 -16.22
C PHE A 392 9.32 -5.55 -16.86
N ALA A 393 9.59 -6.83 -17.13
CA ALA A 393 10.87 -7.28 -17.70
C ALA A 393 11.18 -6.64 -19.08
N ASP A 394 10.16 -6.26 -19.82
CA ASP A 394 10.29 -5.58 -21.12
C ASP A 394 10.97 -4.20 -21.05
N LEU A 395 11.03 -3.59 -19.86
CA LEU A 395 11.80 -2.36 -19.62
C LEU A 395 13.31 -2.60 -19.56
N TRP A 396 13.73 -3.85 -19.35
CA TRP A 396 15.14 -4.26 -19.25
C TRP A 396 15.46 -5.44 -20.17
N PRO A 397 15.39 -5.23 -21.50
CA PRO A 397 15.61 -6.30 -22.46
C PRO A 397 17.02 -6.89 -22.34
N GLY A 398 17.12 -8.22 -22.35
CA GLY A 398 18.37 -8.95 -22.21
C GLY A 398 18.83 -9.21 -20.76
N PHE A 399 18.04 -8.77 -19.78
CA PHE A 399 18.24 -9.13 -18.37
C PHE A 399 17.26 -10.24 -17.96
N GLU A 400 17.71 -11.12 -17.09
CA GLU A 400 16.86 -12.11 -16.46
C GLU A 400 15.91 -11.44 -15.44
N ALA A 401 14.76 -12.06 -15.19
CA ALA A 401 13.74 -11.47 -14.28
C ALA A 401 14.29 -11.19 -12.88
N ASP A 402 15.25 -11.99 -12.39
CA ASP A 402 15.86 -11.78 -11.07
C ASP A 402 16.78 -10.54 -11.01
N GLU A 403 17.18 -10.01 -12.16
CA GLU A 403 18.06 -8.85 -12.30
C GLU A 403 17.28 -7.54 -12.48
N VAL A 404 15.99 -7.62 -12.82
CA VAL A 404 15.13 -6.43 -12.93
C VAL A 404 15.15 -5.67 -11.60
N PRO A 405 15.48 -4.36 -11.58
CA PRO A 405 15.77 -3.62 -10.35
C PRO A 405 14.50 -3.24 -9.56
N ILE A 406 13.64 -4.21 -9.33
CA ILE A 406 12.44 -4.09 -8.50
C ILE A 406 12.61 -4.97 -7.26
N GLY A 407 12.79 -4.33 -6.11
CA GLY A 407 12.88 -5.00 -4.82
C GLY A 407 11.51 -5.34 -4.23
N SER A 408 11.49 -5.60 -2.93
CA SER A 408 10.23 -5.74 -2.18
C SER A 408 10.34 -5.18 -0.78
N VAL A 409 9.25 -4.58 -0.30
CA VAL A 409 8.99 -4.27 1.11
C VAL A 409 7.61 -4.83 1.43
N THR A 410 7.54 -5.85 2.26
CA THR A 410 6.25 -6.43 2.63
C THR A 410 5.45 -5.41 3.42
N ASN A 411 4.20 -5.18 3.01
CA ASN A 411 3.33 -4.24 3.67
C ASN A 411 3.17 -4.56 5.17
N GLY A 412 2.77 -3.56 5.92
CA GLY A 412 2.40 -3.68 7.32
C GLY A 412 1.12 -2.92 7.62
N VAL A 413 0.59 -3.09 8.82
CA VAL A 413 -0.63 -2.43 9.28
C VAL A 413 -0.38 -1.66 10.57
N HIS A 414 -1.06 -0.55 10.74
CA HIS A 414 -0.91 0.33 11.90
C HIS A 414 -1.66 -0.25 13.10
N ALA A 415 -0.96 -0.91 14.02
CA ALA A 415 -1.57 -1.62 15.14
C ALA A 415 -2.53 -0.76 15.99
N PRO A 416 -2.22 0.50 16.37
CA PRO A 416 -3.14 1.32 17.15
C PRO A 416 -4.50 1.59 16.48
N THR A 417 -4.55 1.53 15.13
CA THR A 417 -5.82 1.67 14.37
C THR A 417 -6.63 0.38 14.36
N TRP A 418 -5.97 -0.78 14.23
CA TRP A 418 -6.64 -2.03 13.87
C TRP A 418 -6.81 -3.01 15.01
N VAL A 419 -6.00 -2.92 16.07
CA VAL A 419 -6.07 -3.83 17.22
C VAL A 419 -7.15 -3.38 18.19
N ALA A 420 -7.93 -4.34 18.66
CA ALA A 420 -8.96 -4.11 19.66
C ALA A 420 -8.33 -3.60 20.99
N ARG A 421 -8.96 -2.62 21.62
CA ARG A 421 -8.50 -2.04 22.88
C ARG A 421 -8.31 -3.09 23.96
N GLU A 422 -9.23 -4.05 24.06
CA GLU A 422 -9.18 -5.12 25.05
C GLU A 422 -7.95 -6.00 24.90
N LEU A 423 -7.48 -6.20 23.66
CA LEU A 423 -6.26 -6.94 23.43
C LEU A 423 -5.04 -6.11 23.84
N LEU A 424 -5.04 -4.80 23.56
CA LEU A 424 -3.97 -3.91 24.03
C LEU A 424 -3.92 -3.83 25.55
N ASP A 425 -5.07 -3.75 26.21
CA ASP A 425 -5.18 -3.76 27.67
C ASP A 425 -4.65 -5.09 28.25
N LEU A 426 -5.03 -6.24 27.66
CA LEU A 426 -4.51 -7.54 28.07
C LEU A 426 -2.98 -7.62 27.89
N THR A 427 -2.43 -7.11 26.79
CA THR A 427 -0.99 -7.09 26.58
C THR A 427 -0.29 -6.20 27.61
N ALA A 428 -0.82 -5.02 27.91
CA ALA A 428 -0.29 -4.10 28.90
C ALA A 428 -0.31 -4.69 30.33
N GLU A 429 -1.36 -5.43 30.69
CA GLU A 429 -1.43 -6.14 31.96
C GLU A 429 -0.40 -7.27 32.09
N ARG A 430 -0.18 -8.00 31.00
CA ARG A 430 0.69 -9.17 30.96
C ARG A 430 2.17 -8.85 30.77
N VAL A 431 2.50 -7.67 30.23
CA VAL A 431 3.86 -7.21 29.94
C VAL A 431 4.08 -5.78 30.47
N PRO A 432 3.90 -5.54 31.76
CA PRO A 432 3.89 -4.17 32.32
C PRO A 432 5.24 -3.44 32.22
N GLU A 433 6.35 -4.16 32.01
CA GLU A 433 7.70 -3.63 31.88
C GLU A 433 8.00 -3.04 30.49
N VAL A 434 7.13 -3.20 29.51
CA VAL A 434 7.33 -2.71 28.14
C VAL A 434 6.65 -1.35 27.97
N PRO A 435 7.16 -0.44 27.11
CA PRO A 435 6.47 0.79 26.77
C PRO A 435 5.01 0.55 26.39
N LYS A 436 4.11 1.39 26.87
CA LYS A 436 2.66 1.27 26.66
C LYS A 436 2.24 1.70 25.24
N ASP A 437 3.04 1.37 24.24
CA ASP A 437 2.65 1.49 22.84
C ASP A 437 2.23 0.13 22.29
N ALA A 438 1.32 0.14 21.32
CA ALA A 438 0.71 -1.08 20.78
C ALA A 438 1.75 -2.03 20.16
N ASP A 439 2.72 -1.48 19.45
CA ASP A 439 3.73 -2.26 18.74
C ASP A 439 4.66 -3.00 19.69
N SER A 440 5.19 -2.28 20.69
CA SER A 440 6.06 -2.86 21.71
C SER A 440 5.32 -3.89 22.58
N GLY A 441 4.08 -3.59 22.95
CA GLY A 441 3.23 -4.48 23.74
C GLY A 441 2.96 -5.81 23.03
N LEU A 442 2.55 -5.77 21.76
CA LEU A 442 2.28 -6.96 20.95
C LEU A 442 3.56 -7.80 20.72
N GLN A 443 4.68 -7.15 20.43
CA GLN A 443 5.97 -7.84 20.26
C GLN A 443 6.41 -8.55 21.52
N ALA A 444 6.32 -7.88 22.69
CA ALA A 444 6.74 -8.46 23.97
C ALA A 444 5.80 -9.59 24.40
N TYR A 445 4.49 -9.43 24.24
CA TYR A 445 3.50 -10.47 24.54
C TYR A 445 3.75 -11.72 23.69
N GLY A 446 4.07 -11.56 22.43
CA GLY A 446 4.44 -12.65 21.54
C GLY A 446 5.71 -13.40 21.97
N LYS A 447 6.72 -12.69 22.47
CA LYS A 447 8.00 -13.28 22.90
C LYS A 447 7.91 -14.08 24.20
N ARG A 448 6.93 -13.82 25.06
CA ARG A 448 6.73 -14.52 26.37
C ARG A 448 6.18 -15.94 26.25
N ARG A 449 6.07 -16.51 25.09
CA ARG A 449 5.50 -17.84 24.84
C ARG A 449 6.10 -18.99 25.67
N GLY A 450 7.32 -18.86 26.14
CA GLY A 450 8.06 -19.94 26.80
C GLY A 450 7.75 -20.16 28.30
N ASP A 451 7.28 -19.12 28.99
CA ASP A 451 7.17 -19.14 30.45
C ASP A 451 5.75 -19.37 31.01
N ASP A 452 4.71 -19.25 30.16
CA ASP A 452 3.31 -19.23 30.57
C ASP A 452 2.56 -20.59 30.50
N ASN A 453 3.27 -21.72 30.46
CA ASN A 453 2.63 -23.04 30.65
C ASN A 453 2.29 -23.34 32.14
N GLY A 454 2.31 -22.31 32.97
CA GLY A 454 1.85 -22.39 34.34
C GLY A 454 0.31 -22.39 34.45
N PRO A 455 -0.24 -22.80 35.60
CA PRO A 455 -1.67 -22.89 35.87
C PRO A 455 -2.42 -21.56 35.92
N ASP A 456 -1.87 -20.46 35.42
CA ASP A 456 -2.30 -19.08 35.71
C ASP A 456 -3.36 -18.51 34.76
N GLY A 457 -4.23 -19.31 34.15
CA GLY A 457 -5.42 -18.81 33.43
C GLY A 457 -5.14 -18.02 32.14
N ALA A 458 -3.96 -18.13 31.54
CA ALA A 458 -3.60 -17.38 30.34
C ALA A 458 -4.40 -17.83 29.10
N ALA A 459 -4.71 -19.12 28.98
CA ALA A 459 -5.51 -19.64 27.88
C ALA A 459 -6.98 -19.22 28.01
N GLU A 460 -7.51 -19.25 29.23
CA GLU A 460 -8.86 -18.80 29.55
C GLU A 460 -9.04 -17.31 29.28
N ALA A 461 -8.03 -16.48 29.59
CA ALA A 461 -8.08 -15.03 29.33
C ALA A 461 -8.13 -14.73 27.83
N VAL A 462 -7.31 -15.39 27.01
CA VAL A 462 -7.33 -15.24 25.55
C VAL A 462 -8.66 -15.72 24.98
N TRP A 463 -9.18 -16.86 25.46
CA TRP A 463 -10.47 -17.39 24.99
C TRP A 463 -11.64 -16.49 25.38
N ALA A 464 -11.66 -15.97 26.61
CA ALA A 464 -12.68 -15.02 27.07
C ALA A 464 -12.61 -13.72 26.26
N LEU A 465 -11.40 -13.19 26.01
CA LEU A 465 -11.21 -12.01 25.15
C LEU A 465 -11.79 -12.27 23.75
N ARG A 466 -11.44 -13.37 23.09
CA ARG A 466 -11.96 -13.71 21.76
C ARG A 466 -13.49 -13.79 21.75
N ARG A 467 -14.10 -14.31 22.82
CA ARG A 467 -15.54 -14.34 22.97
C ARG A 467 -16.15 -12.95 23.08
N THR A 468 -15.56 -12.06 23.88
CA THR A 468 -16.01 -10.66 23.98
C THR A 468 -15.95 -9.93 22.64
N LEU A 469 -14.89 -10.15 21.87
CA LEU A 469 -14.76 -9.57 20.54
C LEU A 469 -15.78 -10.11 19.54
N ARG A 470 -16.14 -11.41 19.63
CA ARG A 470 -17.25 -11.98 18.84
C ARG A 470 -18.60 -11.38 19.24
N GLU A 471 -18.86 -11.15 20.54
CA GLU A 471 -20.08 -10.48 21.00
C GLU A 471 -20.25 -9.10 20.36
N ARG A 472 -19.19 -8.29 20.35
CA ARG A 472 -19.19 -6.98 19.66
C ARG A 472 -19.47 -7.11 18.18
N LEU A 473 -18.83 -8.07 17.51
CA LEU A 473 -19.09 -8.32 16.10
C LEU A 473 -20.55 -8.72 15.86
N VAL A 474 -21.11 -9.61 16.67
CA VAL A 474 -22.52 -10.04 16.54
C VAL A 474 -23.48 -8.88 16.70
N GLU A 475 -23.23 -7.97 17.65
CA GLU A 475 -24.03 -6.76 17.82
C GLU A 475 -23.98 -5.86 16.58
N GLU A 476 -22.81 -5.63 16.03
CA GLU A 476 -22.61 -4.81 14.83
C GLU A 476 -23.24 -5.45 13.58
N VAL A 477 -23.08 -6.77 13.42
CA VAL A 477 -23.72 -7.52 12.33
C VAL A 477 -25.25 -7.39 12.41
N ARG A 478 -25.83 -7.55 13.59
CA ARG A 478 -27.29 -7.39 13.81
C ARG A 478 -27.77 -5.98 13.52
N ARG A 479 -27.02 -4.97 13.95
CA ARG A 479 -27.33 -3.56 13.68
C ARG A 479 -27.36 -3.29 12.17
N ARG A 480 -26.28 -3.61 11.46
CA ARG A 480 -26.15 -3.38 10.01
C ARG A 480 -27.14 -4.20 9.19
N ALA A 481 -27.36 -5.46 9.55
CA ALA A 481 -28.33 -6.30 8.88
C ALA A 481 -29.76 -5.75 9.02
N LYS A 482 -30.11 -5.20 10.19
CA LYS A 482 -31.37 -4.53 10.41
C LYS A 482 -31.52 -3.30 9.51
N GLU A 483 -30.51 -2.46 9.47
CA GLU A 483 -30.48 -1.23 8.64
C GLU A 483 -30.58 -1.57 7.15
N SER A 484 -29.82 -2.56 6.69
CA SER A 484 -29.87 -3.05 5.31
C SER A 484 -31.25 -3.60 4.95
N ALA A 485 -31.87 -4.40 5.81
CA ALA A 485 -33.18 -4.98 5.57
C ALA A 485 -34.28 -3.89 5.50
N LEU A 486 -34.24 -2.89 6.41
CA LEU A 486 -35.15 -1.75 6.36
C LEU A 486 -34.96 -0.94 5.07
N HIS A 487 -33.71 -0.73 4.65
CA HIS A 487 -33.41 -0.01 3.40
C HIS A 487 -33.95 -0.75 2.17
N ARG A 488 -33.89 -2.08 2.19
CA ARG A 488 -34.43 -2.98 1.13
C ARG A 488 -35.95 -3.11 1.17
N GLY A 489 -36.63 -2.39 2.08
CA GLY A 489 -38.08 -2.33 2.16
C GLY A 489 -38.75 -3.28 3.15
N ALA A 490 -37.97 -4.01 3.98
CA ALA A 490 -38.55 -4.82 5.04
C ALA A 490 -39.23 -3.96 6.11
N THR A 491 -40.34 -4.45 6.67
CA THR A 491 -41.03 -3.80 7.79
C THR A 491 -40.42 -4.24 9.12
N ALA A 492 -40.63 -3.43 10.18
CA ALA A 492 -40.17 -3.76 11.52
C ALA A 492 -40.73 -5.11 12.03
N ALA A 493 -41.93 -5.51 11.58
CA ALA A 493 -42.54 -6.78 11.94
C ALA A 493 -41.81 -8.01 11.33
N GLU A 494 -41.14 -7.83 10.19
CA GLU A 494 -40.41 -8.88 9.50
C GLU A 494 -39.00 -9.11 10.06
N LEU A 495 -38.50 -8.21 10.92
CA LEU A 495 -37.14 -8.24 11.43
C LEU A 495 -36.90 -9.11 12.68
N GLY A 496 -37.90 -9.90 13.08
CA GLY A 496 -37.77 -10.77 14.26
C GLY A 496 -36.59 -11.76 14.21
N TRP A 497 -36.17 -12.15 13.00
CA TRP A 497 -35.04 -13.05 12.79
C TRP A 497 -33.69 -12.43 13.11
N VAL A 498 -33.55 -11.09 13.02
CA VAL A 498 -32.28 -10.38 13.26
C VAL A 498 -31.76 -10.64 14.69
N ARG A 499 -32.65 -10.84 15.65
CA ARG A 499 -32.24 -11.15 17.03
C ARG A 499 -31.54 -12.51 17.16
N LYS A 500 -31.75 -13.41 16.20
CA LYS A 500 -31.15 -14.76 16.14
C LYS A 500 -30.00 -14.84 15.15
N LEU A 501 -29.69 -13.72 14.46
CA LEU A 501 -28.58 -13.65 13.54
C LEU A 501 -27.28 -13.75 14.33
N PHE A 502 -26.50 -14.74 14.05
CA PHE A 502 -25.23 -15.06 14.67
C PHE A 502 -25.30 -15.36 16.18
N ASP A 503 -24.39 -16.18 16.61
CA ASP A 503 -24.21 -16.60 17.99
C ASP A 503 -22.72 -16.41 18.37
N PRO A 504 -22.39 -15.71 19.48
CA PRO A 504 -20.99 -15.46 19.86
C PRO A 504 -20.23 -16.73 20.30
N ASP A 505 -20.90 -17.85 20.51
CA ASP A 505 -20.26 -19.13 20.83
C ASP A 505 -20.01 -20.02 19.61
N VAL A 506 -20.38 -19.58 18.42
CA VAL A 506 -20.19 -20.26 17.13
C VAL A 506 -18.96 -19.73 16.39
N LEU A 507 -18.20 -20.65 15.79
CA LEU A 507 -17.05 -20.35 14.92
C LEU A 507 -17.43 -19.33 13.83
N THR A 508 -16.79 -18.17 13.84
CA THR A 508 -17.11 -17.07 12.94
C THR A 508 -16.01 -16.86 11.91
N ILE A 509 -16.37 -17.00 10.64
CA ILE A 509 -15.45 -16.80 9.51
C ILE A 509 -15.78 -15.48 8.82
N GLY A 510 -14.78 -14.64 8.62
CA GLY A 510 -14.89 -13.35 7.94
C GLY A 510 -14.32 -13.39 6.53
N PHE A 511 -15.04 -12.75 5.59
CA PHE A 511 -14.57 -12.48 4.25
C PHE A 511 -14.98 -11.06 3.86
N ALA A 512 -14.04 -10.14 3.77
CA ALA A 512 -14.36 -8.75 3.43
C ALA A 512 -13.29 -8.11 2.54
N ARG A 513 -13.70 -7.64 1.34
CA ARG A 513 -12.80 -7.06 0.35
C ARG A 513 -13.53 -6.42 -0.83
N ARG A 514 -12.83 -5.65 -1.67
CA ARG A 514 -13.34 -5.31 -3.02
C ARG A 514 -13.60 -6.60 -3.80
N VAL A 515 -14.53 -6.57 -4.75
CA VAL A 515 -15.02 -7.76 -5.47
C VAL A 515 -14.61 -7.74 -6.96
N PRO A 516 -13.33 -7.70 -7.33
CA PRO A 516 -12.91 -8.08 -8.67
C PRO A 516 -12.92 -9.61 -8.78
N SER A 517 -13.04 -10.13 -9.99
CA SER A 517 -13.18 -11.56 -10.26
C SER A 517 -12.11 -12.44 -9.63
N TYR A 518 -10.83 -12.02 -9.68
CA TYR A 518 -9.71 -12.81 -9.15
C TYR A 518 -9.74 -13.01 -7.63
N LYS A 519 -10.53 -12.23 -6.89
CA LYS A 519 -10.71 -12.38 -5.45
C LYS A 519 -11.73 -13.44 -5.07
N ARG A 520 -12.46 -13.93 -6.04
CA ARG A 520 -13.34 -15.12 -6.00
C ARG A 520 -14.31 -15.14 -4.81
N LEU A 521 -15.09 -14.05 -4.66
CA LEU A 521 -16.13 -13.94 -3.61
C LEU A 521 -17.01 -15.18 -3.51
N THR A 522 -17.35 -15.78 -4.64
CA THR A 522 -18.28 -16.90 -4.75
C THR A 522 -17.62 -18.28 -4.79
N LEU A 523 -16.30 -18.40 -4.52
CA LEU A 523 -15.63 -19.70 -4.50
C LEU A 523 -16.33 -20.69 -3.55
N MET A 524 -16.76 -20.20 -2.38
CA MET A 524 -17.52 -21.01 -1.42
C MET A 524 -18.89 -21.47 -1.94
N LEU A 525 -19.43 -20.86 -2.98
CA LEU A 525 -20.69 -21.27 -3.60
C LEU A 525 -20.51 -22.31 -4.73
N ARG A 526 -19.29 -22.79 -4.99
CA ARG A 526 -19.05 -23.90 -5.94
C ARG A 526 -19.68 -25.22 -5.42
N ASP A 527 -19.76 -25.39 -4.11
CA ASP A 527 -20.51 -26.47 -3.46
C ASP A 527 -21.47 -25.93 -2.39
N PRO A 528 -22.66 -25.43 -2.81
CA PRO A 528 -23.62 -24.85 -1.87
C PRO A 528 -24.22 -25.89 -0.91
N GLN A 529 -24.14 -27.20 -1.22
CA GLN A 529 -24.62 -28.25 -0.33
C GLN A 529 -23.67 -28.46 0.84
N ARG A 530 -22.36 -28.52 0.58
CA ARG A 530 -21.34 -28.57 1.66
C ARG A 530 -21.37 -27.32 2.52
N LEU A 531 -21.50 -26.13 1.90
CA LEU A 531 -21.65 -24.89 2.66
C LEU A 531 -22.86 -24.95 3.58
N ARG A 532 -24.02 -25.39 3.05
CA ARG A 532 -25.24 -25.55 3.85
C ARG A 532 -25.06 -26.52 5.00
N ALA A 533 -24.38 -27.67 4.77
CA ALA A 533 -24.09 -28.65 5.79
C ALA A 533 -23.24 -28.06 6.93
N LEU A 534 -22.19 -27.31 6.62
CA LEU A 534 -21.33 -26.62 7.61
C LEU A 534 -22.13 -25.59 8.43
N LEU A 535 -22.95 -24.77 7.77
CA LEU A 535 -23.74 -23.73 8.43
C LEU A 535 -24.76 -24.31 9.40
N LEU A 536 -25.31 -25.46 9.09
CA LEU A 536 -26.39 -26.10 9.84
C LEU A 536 -25.97 -27.33 10.70
N ASP A 537 -24.64 -27.60 10.75
CA ASP A 537 -24.12 -28.69 11.60
C ASP A 537 -24.56 -28.45 13.06
N PRO A 538 -25.22 -29.43 13.71
CA PRO A 538 -25.73 -29.25 15.06
C PRO A 538 -24.65 -29.32 16.15
N GLU A 539 -23.50 -29.93 15.87
CA GLU A 539 -22.41 -30.11 16.83
C GLU A 539 -21.29 -29.08 16.62
N ARG A 540 -21.02 -28.76 15.37
CA ARG A 540 -19.91 -27.88 14.97
C ARG A 540 -20.34 -26.82 13.95
N PRO A 541 -21.37 -26.03 14.28
CA PRO A 541 -21.90 -25.04 13.34
C PRO A 541 -20.83 -23.97 13.00
N VAL A 542 -20.91 -23.46 11.77
CA VAL A 542 -20.07 -22.37 11.31
C VAL A 542 -20.95 -21.19 10.93
N GLN A 543 -20.47 -19.97 11.09
CA GLN A 543 -21.18 -18.77 10.59
C GLN A 543 -20.23 -17.89 9.79
N PHE A 544 -20.75 -17.29 8.72
CA PHE A 544 -19.98 -16.45 7.81
C PHE A 544 -20.49 -15.01 7.78
N VAL A 545 -19.60 -14.07 8.01
CA VAL A 545 -19.85 -12.65 7.75
C VAL A 545 -19.07 -12.20 6.51
N ILE A 546 -19.79 -11.64 5.56
CA ILE A 546 -19.28 -11.25 4.26
C ILE A 546 -19.55 -9.77 4.04
N ALA A 547 -18.56 -9.04 3.55
CA ALA A 547 -18.72 -7.64 3.16
C ALA A 547 -17.88 -7.33 1.92
N GLY A 548 -18.28 -6.33 1.16
CA GLY A 548 -17.50 -5.90 0.01
C GLY A 548 -18.25 -4.99 -0.94
N LYS A 549 -17.49 -4.29 -1.76
CA LYS A 549 -17.99 -3.40 -2.81
C LYS A 549 -17.40 -3.81 -4.15
N SER A 550 -18.25 -3.88 -5.19
CA SER A 550 -17.79 -3.96 -6.57
C SER A 550 -17.56 -2.56 -7.12
N HIS A 551 -16.66 -2.44 -8.10
CA HIS A 551 -16.49 -1.16 -8.80
C HIS A 551 -17.81 -0.77 -9.49
N PRO A 552 -18.20 0.52 -9.51
CA PRO A 552 -19.47 0.94 -10.11
C PRO A 552 -19.67 0.52 -11.56
N ALA A 553 -18.59 0.40 -12.33
CA ALA A 553 -18.61 -0.04 -13.72
C ALA A 553 -18.42 -1.57 -13.92
N ASP A 554 -18.31 -2.34 -12.82
CA ASP A 554 -18.10 -3.80 -12.87
C ASP A 554 -19.40 -4.56 -12.58
N ASP A 555 -20.23 -4.71 -13.61
CA ASP A 555 -21.51 -5.44 -13.51
C ASP A 555 -21.30 -6.93 -13.21
N SER A 556 -20.18 -7.51 -13.64
CA SER A 556 -19.84 -8.90 -13.32
C SER A 556 -19.58 -9.08 -11.82
N GLY A 557 -18.81 -8.19 -11.23
CA GLY A 557 -18.59 -8.20 -9.78
C GLY A 557 -19.87 -7.94 -8.99
N LYS A 558 -20.76 -7.05 -9.47
CA LYS A 558 -22.09 -6.82 -8.88
C LYS A 558 -22.96 -8.07 -8.94
N ALA A 559 -22.89 -8.83 -10.02
CA ALA A 559 -23.64 -10.09 -10.17
C ALA A 559 -23.15 -11.15 -9.16
N LEU A 560 -21.83 -11.29 -8.94
CA LEU A 560 -21.26 -12.18 -7.94
C LEU A 560 -21.72 -11.77 -6.52
N LEU A 561 -21.75 -10.48 -6.25
CA LEU A 561 -22.24 -9.93 -4.99
C LEU A 561 -23.73 -10.28 -4.79
N GLN A 562 -24.57 -10.06 -5.80
CA GLN A 562 -25.99 -10.38 -5.75
C GLN A 562 -26.22 -11.88 -5.51
N GLN A 563 -25.44 -12.75 -6.15
CA GLN A 563 -25.51 -14.19 -5.93
C GLN A 563 -25.25 -14.54 -4.44
N MET A 564 -24.23 -13.92 -3.84
CA MET A 564 -23.91 -14.11 -2.43
C MET A 564 -25.02 -13.58 -1.51
N VAL A 565 -25.57 -12.41 -1.79
CA VAL A 565 -26.68 -11.82 -1.03
C VAL A 565 -27.91 -12.73 -1.07
N ARG A 566 -28.29 -13.22 -2.26
CA ARG A 566 -29.43 -14.13 -2.42
C ARG A 566 -29.24 -15.43 -1.66
N PHE A 567 -28.03 -15.97 -1.63
CA PHE A 567 -27.72 -17.17 -0.84
C PHE A 567 -27.86 -16.89 0.67
N ALA A 568 -27.37 -15.74 1.13
CA ALA A 568 -27.46 -15.32 2.53
C ALA A 568 -28.91 -15.00 2.98
N ASP A 569 -29.78 -14.58 2.07
CA ASP A 569 -31.19 -14.29 2.36
C ASP A 569 -32.08 -15.55 2.54
N ASP A 570 -31.57 -16.77 2.25
CA ASP A 570 -32.32 -18.01 2.49
C ASP A 570 -32.82 -18.06 3.93
N PRO A 571 -34.16 -18.20 4.16
CA PRO A 571 -34.74 -18.20 5.51
C PRO A 571 -34.16 -19.25 6.46
N VAL A 572 -33.62 -20.36 5.95
CA VAL A 572 -32.99 -21.41 6.75
C VAL A 572 -31.56 -21.05 7.12
N LEU A 573 -30.84 -20.34 6.22
CA LEU A 573 -29.41 -20.03 6.38
C LEU A 573 -29.14 -18.67 6.99
N ARG A 574 -30.02 -17.69 6.80
CA ARG A 574 -29.81 -16.26 7.14
C ARG A 574 -29.44 -15.97 8.59
N HIS A 575 -29.54 -16.95 9.50
CA HIS A 575 -29.09 -16.78 10.89
C HIS A 575 -27.63 -17.19 11.08
N ARG A 576 -27.00 -17.81 10.07
CA ARG A 576 -25.63 -18.31 10.05
C ARG A 576 -24.74 -17.65 8.97
N ILE A 577 -25.31 -16.93 8.02
CA ILE A 577 -24.56 -16.22 7.00
C ILE A 577 -25.16 -14.83 6.77
N ALA A 578 -24.33 -13.82 6.68
CA ALA A 578 -24.77 -12.44 6.45
C ALA A 578 -23.86 -11.72 5.46
N PHE A 579 -24.46 -11.02 4.51
CA PHE A 579 -23.77 -10.02 3.72
C PHE A 579 -24.06 -8.62 4.29
N LEU A 580 -22.99 -7.86 4.59
CA LEU A 580 -23.09 -6.51 5.13
C LEU A 580 -22.70 -5.50 4.04
N PRO A 581 -23.63 -4.66 3.56
CA PRO A 581 -23.32 -3.61 2.59
C PRO A 581 -22.54 -2.48 3.24
N ASP A 582 -21.93 -1.68 2.38
CA ASP A 582 -21.16 -0.48 2.71
C ASP A 582 -19.94 -0.73 3.59
N TYR A 583 -19.10 -1.66 3.13
CA TYR A 583 -17.82 -1.97 3.76
C TYR A 583 -16.91 -0.74 3.83
N ASP A 584 -16.53 -0.36 5.03
CA ASP A 584 -15.70 0.79 5.37
C ASP A 584 -14.72 0.49 6.51
N ILE A 585 -13.88 1.48 6.90
CA ILE A 585 -12.91 1.33 8.01
C ILE A 585 -13.62 0.99 9.32
N GLY A 586 -14.76 1.64 9.60
CA GLY A 586 -15.52 1.40 10.83
C GLY A 586 -16.01 -0.03 10.93
N MET A 587 -16.66 -0.56 9.86
CA MET A 587 -17.07 -1.97 9.80
C MET A 587 -15.87 -2.91 9.88
N ALA A 588 -14.81 -2.58 9.16
CA ALA A 588 -13.62 -3.43 9.07
C ALA A 588 -13.00 -3.73 10.44
N LYS A 589 -12.95 -2.75 11.34
CA LYS A 589 -12.47 -2.93 12.72
C LYS A 589 -13.22 -4.07 13.42
N TYR A 590 -14.56 -4.04 13.44
CA TYR A 590 -15.36 -5.08 14.08
C TYR A 590 -15.16 -6.47 13.45
N LEU A 591 -15.02 -6.53 12.13
CA LEU A 591 -14.75 -7.79 11.43
C LEU A 591 -13.39 -8.38 11.84
N TYR A 592 -12.33 -7.57 11.88
CA TYR A 592 -10.99 -8.04 12.27
C TYR A 592 -10.91 -8.41 13.75
N TRP A 593 -11.65 -7.73 14.61
CA TRP A 593 -11.71 -8.03 16.03
C TRP A 593 -12.42 -9.35 16.31
N GLY A 594 -13.60 -9.55 15.71
CA GLY A 594 -14.52 -10.60 16.11
C GLY A 594 -14.47 -11.89 15.30
N CYS A 595 -13.96 -11.88 14.06
CA CYS A 595 -13.84 -13.11 13.28
C CYS A 595 -12.73 -14.01 13.84
N ASP A 596 -13.03 -15.30 14.01
CA ASP A 596 -12.07 -16.31 14.48
C ASP A 596 -11.16 -16.76 13.36
N VAL A 597 -11.70 -16.81 12.14
CA VAL A 597 -10.98 -17.16 10.93
C VAL A 597 -11.16 -16.05 9.89
N TRP A 598 -10.07 -15.70 9.26
CA TRP A 598 -10.07 -14.77 8.13
C TRP A 598 -9.81 -15.54 6.84
N LEU A 599 -10.84 -15.62 6.00
CA LEU A 599 -10.77 -16.33 4.73
C LEU A 599 -10.21 -15.41 3.64
N ASN A 600 -9.22 -15.90 2.91
CA ASN A 600 -8.64 -15.22 1.78
C ASN A 600 -8.31 -16.23 0.66
N ASN A 601 -9.03 -16.17 -0.45
CA ASN A 601 -8.94 -17.17 -1.51
C ASN A 601 -8.75 -16.52 -2.90
N PRO A 602 -7.73 -15.65 -3.08
CA PRO A 602 -7.45 -15.05 -4.38
C PRO A 602 -7.00 -16.09 -5.40
N LEU A 603 -7.06 -15.73 -6.65
CA LEU A 603 -6.39 -16.49 -7.72
C LEU A 603 -4.89 -16.17 -7.66
N ARG A 604 -4.06 -17.11 -7.25
CA ARG A 604 -2.60 -16.94 -7.20
C ARG A 604 -2.02 -16.75 -8.61
N PRO A 605 -1.05 -15.83 -8.83
CA PRO A 605 -0.40 -14.92 -7.86
C PRO A 605 -0.97 -13.48 -7.88
N LEU A 606 -2.28 -13.30 -7.94
CA LEU A 606 -2.93 -12.01 -8.18
C LEU A 606 -3.25 -11.19 -6.91
N GLU A 607 -2.80 -11.64 -5.73
CA GLU A 607 -2.86 -10.85 -4.50
C GLU A 607 -1.50 -10.22 -4.22
N ALA A 608 -1.34 -8.93 -4.46
CA ALA A 608 -0.06 -8.25 -4.26
C ALA A 608 0.46 -8.36 -2.81
N CYS A 609 -0.42 -8.19 -1.84
CA CYS A 609 -0.09 -8.38 -0.43
C CYS A 609 -1.25 -8.94 0.39
N GLY A 610 -2.40 -8.22 0.49
CA GLY A 610 -3.56 -8.68 1.25
C GLY A 610 -3.54 -8.33 2.74
N THR A 611 -3.40 -7.05 3.09
CA THR A 611 -3.25 -6.58 4.48
C THR A 611 -4.42 -6.87 5.43
N SER A 612 -5.58 -7.31 4.93
CA SER A 612 -6.74 -7.66 5.77
C SER A 612 -6.46 -8.84 6.71
N GLY A 613 -5.75 -9.87 6.21
CA GLY A 613 -5.33 -11.00 7.04
C GLY A 613 -4.34 -10.63 8.13
N MET A 614 -3.46 -9.65 7.89
CA MET A 614 -2.54 -9.11 8.90
C MET A 614 -3.31 -8.46 10.06
N LYS A 615 -4.34 -7.67 9.75
CA LYS A 615 -5.19 -7.00 10.75
C LYS A 615 -5.95 -8.01 11.62
N SER A 616 -6.49 -9.05 11.01
CA SER A 616 -7.12 -10.15 11.72
C SER A 616 -6.13 -10.89 12.62
N ALA A 617 -4.93 -11.20 12.12
CA ALA A 617 -3.87 -11.86 12.87
C ALA A 617 -3.45 -11.08 14.13
N LEU A 618 -3.32 -9.76 14.03
CA LEU A 618 -3.02 -8.90 15.19
C LEU A 618 -4.12 -8.89 16.25
N ASN A 619 -5.31 -9.35 15.93
CA ASN A 619 -6.43 -9.52 16.88
C ASN A 619 -6.65 -10.98 17.31
N GLY A 620 -5.74 -11.88 16.96
CA GLY A 620 -5.84 -13.30 17.26
C GLY A 620 -6.80 -14.06 16.34
N GLY A 621 -7.21 -13.49 15.22
CA GLY A 621 -7.90 -14.20 14.15
C GLY A 621 -6.90 -15.07 13.36
N LEU A 622 -7.29 -16.31 13.04
CA LEU A 622 -6.46 -17.24 12.29
C LEU A 622 -6.71 -17.10 10.78
N ASN A 623 -5.66 -17.09 9.98
CA ASN A 623 -5.80 -17.00 8.53
C ASN A 623 -6.04 -18.37 7.92
N LEU A 624 -7.05 -18.46 7.05
CA LEU A 624 -7.30 -19.57 6.13
C LEU A 624 -7.18 -18.99 4.72
N SER A 625 -6.03 -19.17 4.11
CA SER A 625 -5.70 -18.42 2.88
C SER A 625 -4.94 -19.27 1.87
N ILE A 626 -5.16 -18.96 0.60
CA ILE A 626 -4.21 -19.31 -0.47
C ILE A 626 -2.85 -18.71 -0.12
N LEU A 627 -1.76 -19.43 -0.44
CA LEU A 627 -0.38 -18.95 -0.31
C LEU A 627 -0.12 -17.91 -1.41
N ASP A 628 -0.52 -16.67 -1.14
CA ASP A 628 -0.37 -15.53 -2.04
C ASP A 628 -0.07 -14.26 -1.22
N GLY A 629 0.59 -13.28 -1.84
CA GLY A 629 0.98 -12.05 -1.18
C GLY A 629 1.81 -12.28 0.08
N TRP A 630 1.41 -11.65 1.19
CA TRP A 630 2.12 -11.77 2.47
C TRP A 630 2.05 -13.17 3.08
N TRP A 631 0.99 -13.93 2.80
CA TRP A 631 0.80 -15.25 3.38
C TRP A 631 1.76 -16.30 2.81
N ASP A 632 2.20 -16.12 1.56
CA ASP A 632 3.23 -16.95 0.93
C ASP A 632 4.55 -16.93 1.70
N GLU A 633 4.91 -15.79 2.27
CA GLU A 633 6.19 -15.62 2.99
C GLU A 633 6.11 -15.77 4.51
N LEU A 634 4.90 -15.67 5.13
CA LEU A 634 4.75 -15.64 6.58
C LEU A 634 4.00 -16.83 7.17
N PHE A 635 3.42 -17.69 6.35
CA PHE A 635 2.83 -18.94 6.80
C PHE A 635 3.93 -19.90 7.28
N ASP A 636 3.75 -20.47 8.49
CA ASP A 636 4.74 -21.36 9.11
C ASP A 636 4.18 -22.76 9.48
N GLY A 637 2.95 -23.06 9.06
CA GLY A 637 2.25 -24.31 9.36
C GLY A 637 1.57 -24.34 10.73
N ALA A 638 1.82 -23.38 11.62
CA ALA A 638 1.27 -23.33 12.96
C ALA A 638 0.45 -22.05 13.24
N ASN A 639 0.50 -21.04 12.34
CA ASN A 639 -0.15 -19.75 12.51
C ASN A 639 -1.43 -19.57 11.69
N GLY A 640 -1.98 -20.65 11.12
CA GLY A 640 -3.18 -20.66 10.29
C GLY A 640 -3.22 -21.86 9.36
N TRP A 641 -3.91 -21.75 8.25
CA TRP A 641 -4.02 -22.80 7.24
C TRP A 641 -3.74 -22.26 5.84
N ALA A 642 -2.99 -23.02 5.07
CA ALA A 642 -2.78 -22.81 3.65
C ALA A 642 -3.80 -23.62 2.84
N ILE A 643 -4.58 -22.94 2.01
CA ILE A 643 -5.46 -23.59 1.03
C ILE A 643 -4.59 -24.07 -0.13
N PRO A 644 -4.54 -25.38 -0.43
CA PRO A 644 -3.81 -25.88 -1.58
C PRO A 644 -4.27 -25.25 -2.89
N THR A 645 -3.33 -24.88 -3.76
CA THR A 645 -3.61 -24.28 -5.06
C THR A 645 -3.49 -25.30 -6.18
N ALA A 646 -4.23 -25.09 -7.26
CA ALA A 646 -4.19 -25.90 -8.47
C ALA A 646 -3.51 -25.14 -9.62
N ASP A 647 -2.34 -24.53 -9.38
CA ASP A 647 -1.64 -23.63 -10.30
C ASP A 647 -1.35 -24.26 -11.68
N GLY A 648 -1.14 -25.58 -11.76
CA GLY A 648 -0.93 -26.29 -13.01
C GLY A 648 -2.19 -26.56 -13.83
N VAL A 649 -3.38 -26.20 -13.32
CA VAL A 649 -4.65 -26.43 -14.02
C VAL A 649 -5.03 -25.19 -14.81
N THR A 650 -5.06 -25.29 -16.13
CA THR A 650 -5.36 -24.20 -17.06
C THR A 650 -6.86 -23.90 -17.19
N ASP A 651 -7.72 -24.90 -16.95
CA ASP A 651 -9.17 -24.72 -16.92
C ASP A 651 -9.59 -24.04 -15.62
N ALA A 652 -10.11 -22.80 -15.73
CA ALA A 652 -10.43 -21.95 -14.59
C ALA A 652 -11.55 -22.55 -13.72
N ASP A 653 -12.58 -23.14 -14.30
CA ASP A 653 -13.68 -23.75 -13.55
C ASP A 653 -13.20 -24.98 -12.78
N ARG A 654 -12.41 -25.83 -13.42
CA ARG A 654 -11.81 -27.00 -12.77
C ARG A 654 -10.84 -26.59 -11.64
N ARG A 655 -10.05 -25.53 -11.84
CA ARG A 655 -9.17 -24.99 -10.81
C ARG A 655 -9.98 -24.52 -9.62
N ASP A 656 -11.05 -23.77 -9.84
CA ASP A 656 -11.94 -23.28 -8.79
C ASP A 656 -12.63 -24.43 -8.04
N ASP A 657 -13.08 -25.48 -8.73
CA ASP A 657 -13.68 -26.65 -8.10
C ASP A 657 -12.68 -27.38 -7.17
N LEU A 658 -11.43 -27.56 -7.61
CA LEU A 658 -10.38 -28.19 -6.83
C LEU A 658 -10.03 -27.37 -5.58
N GLU A 659 -9.86 -26.08 -5.73
CA GLU A 659 -9.50 -25.18 -4.63
C GLU A 659 -10.68 -24.98 -3.66
N ALA A 660 -11.91 -24.96 -4.14
CA ALA A 660 -13.11 -24.98 -3.29
C ALA A 660 -13.21 -26.29 -2.50
N ALA A 661 -12.95 -27.44 -3.13
CA ALA A 661 -12.94 -28.71 -2.44
C ALA A 661 -11.88 -28.77 -1.32
N ALA A 662 -10.68 -28.25 -1.58
CA ALA A 662 -9.60 -28.15 -0.59
C ALA A 662 -9.96 -27.19 0.56
N LEU A 663 -10.61 -26.06 0.26
CA LEU A 663 -11.14 -25.15 1.28
C LEU A 663 -12.12 -25.86 2.22
N TYR A 664 -13.07 -26.60 1.67
CA TYR A 664 -14.06 -27.34 2.45
C TYR A 664 -13.43 -28.45 3.27
N GLU A 665 -12.48 -29.20 2.72
CA GLU A 665 -11.75 -30.23 3.45
C GLU A 665 -11.05 -29.66 4.69
N LEU A 666 -10.39 -28.51 4.56
CA LEU A 666 -9.76 -27.80 5.69
C LEU A 666 -10.80 -27.38 6.73
N LEU A 667 -11.92 -26.82 6.31
CA LEU A 667 -12.98 -26.38 7.22
C LEU A 667 -13.57 -27.56 8.01
N GLU A 668 -13.87 -28.66 7.34
CA GLU A 668 -14.53 -29.85 7.91
C GLU A 668 -13.60 -30.66 8.79
N THR A 669 -12.32 -30.83 8.39
CA THR A 669 -11.41 -31.77 9.04
C THR A 669 -10.44 -31.12 10.02
N GLN A 670 -10.18 -29.83 9.90
CA GLN A 670 -9.19 -29.16 10.72
C GLN A 670 -9.74 -27.94 11.48
N VAL A 671 -10.37 -27.00 10.79
CA VAL A 671 -10.76 -25.70 11.36
C VAL A 671 -11.90 -25.89 12.38
N ALA A 672 -13.07 -26.39 11.95
CA ALA A 672 -14.20 -26.58 12.83
C ALA A 672 -13.89 -27.56 13.96
N PRO A 673 -13.30 -28.76 13.70
CA PRO A 673 -12.96 -29.67 14.79
C PRO A 673 -12.06 -29.06 15.85
N ARG A 674 -11.05 -28.25 15.45
CA ARG A 674 -10.10 -27.63 16.40
C ARG A 674 -10.77 -26.56 17.27
N PHE A 675 -11.73 -25.81 16.73
CA PHE A 675 -12.46 -24.78 17.48
C PHE A 675 -13.40 -25.41 18.53
N TYR A 676 -14.01 -26.58 18.22
CA TYR A 676 -14.97 -27.27 19.08
C TYR A 676 -14.34 -28.35 19.97
N ASP A 677 -13.02 -28.61 19.85
CA ASP A 677 -12.28 -29.52 20.74
C ASP A 677 -12.03 -28.84 22.08
N ARG A 678 -13.09 -28.77 22.90
CA ARG A 678 -13.08 -28.14 24.22
C ARG A 678 -12.79 -29.18 25.32
N GLY A 679 -11.69 -28.96 26.06
CA GLY A 679 -11.34 -29.77 27.23
C GLY A 679 -12.33 -29.61 28.39
N GLU A 680 -12.05 -30.25 29.53
CA GLU A 680 -12.91 -30.23 30.74
C GLU A 680 -13.22 -28.80 31.25
N GLY A 681 -12.32 -27.82 30.97
CA GLY A 681 -12.50 -26.38 31.29
C GLY A 681 -13.32 -25.60 30.26
N GLY A 682 -13.82 -26.23 29.20
CA GLY A 682 -14.57 -25.54 28.13
C GLY A 682 -13.73 -24.68 27.18
N VAL A 683 -12.40 -24.66 27.32
CA VAL A 683 -11.44 -23.92 26.50
C VAL A 683 -10.82 -24.83 25.44
N PRO A 684 -10.84 -24.47 24.15
CA PRO A 684 -10.16 -25.22 23.09
C PRO A 684 -8.66 -24.93 23.10
N LEU A 685 -7.90 -25.62 23.94
CA LEU A 685 -6.48 -25.31 24.18
C LEU A 685 -5.64 -25.29 22.91
N ARG A 686 -5.84 -26.25 22.00
CA ARG A 686 -5.12 -26.29 20.70
C ARG A 686 -5.43 -25.10 19.79
N TRP A 687 -6.64 -24.55 19.90
CA TRP A 687 -7.03 -23.34 19.19
C TRP A 687 -6.32 -22.10 19.79
N VAL A 688 -6.40 -21.98 21.11
CA VAL A 688 -5.77 -20.87 21.84
C VAL A 688 -4.25 -20.87 21.64
N GLU A 689 -3.60 -22.02 21.64
CA GLU A 689 -2.18 -22.15 21.33
C GLU A 689 -1.85 -21.60 19.94
N MET A 690 -2.68 -21.92 18.94
CA MET A 690 -2.53 -21.43 17.58
C MET A 690 -2.72 -19.90 17.51
N VAL A 691 -3.70 -19.34 18.23
CA VAL A 691 -3.90 -17.88 18.36
C VAL A 691 -2.68 -17.22 18.97
N ARG A 692 -2.14 -17.77 20.07
CA ARG A 692 -0.94 -17.23 20.72
C ARG A 692 0.28 -17.32 19.79
N HIS A 693 0.43 -18.42 19.07
CA HIS A 693 1.49 -18.57 18.07
C HIS A 693 1.37 -17.55 16.95
N THR A 694 0.16 -17.31 16.47
CA THR A 694 -0.11 -16.27 15.44
C THR A 694 0.34 -14.89 15.93
N LEU A 695 -0.05 -14.49 17.12
CA LEU A 695 0.36 -13.21 17.71
C LEU A 695 1.89 -13.14 17.89
N ALA A 696 2.53 -14.23 18.29
CA ALA A 696 3.97 -14.29 18.50
C ALA A 696 4.77 -14.23 17.20
N SER A 697 4.39 -15.02 16.19
CA SER A 697 5.14 -15.17 14.95
C SER A 697 4.89 -14.04 13.96
N LEU A 698 3.66 -13.53 13.91
CA LEU A 698 3.24 -12.51 12.96
C LEU A 698 3.28 -11.10 13.54
N GLY A 699 3.00 -10.92 14.84
CA GLY A 699 2.94 -9.62 15.49
C GLY A 699 4.09 -8.69 15.08
N PRO A 700 5.37 -9.07 15.27
CA PRO A 700 6.49 -8.21 14.90
C PRO A 700 6.67 -7.98 13.39
N ARG A 701 6.14 -8.87 12.56
CA ARG A 701 6.44 -8.93 11.11
C ARG A 701 5.43 -8.17 10.26
N VAL A 702 4.20 -8.00 10.75
CA VAL A 702 3.10 -7.38 10.00
C VAL A 702 2.82 -5.93 10.41
N LEU A 703 3.68 -5.32 11.23
CA LEU A 703 3.52 -3.93 11.68
C LEU A 703 3.93 -2.92 10.61
N ALA A 704 3.15 -1.85 10.47
CA ALA A 704 3.50 -0.75 9.59
C ALA A 704 4.73 0.04 10.08
N SER A 705 5.02 0.02 11.37
CA SER A 705 6.26 0.59 11.92
C SER A 705 7.50 -0.13 11.36
N ARG A 706 7.51 -1.47 11.31
CA ARG A 706 8.56 -2.25 10.65
C ARG A 706 8.69 -1.88 9.17
N MET A 707 7.57 -1.82 8.45
CA MET A 707 7.53 -1.45 7.04
C MET A 707 8.12 -0.05 6.80
N VAL A 708 7.73 0.95 7.59
CA VAL A 708 8.24 2.33 7.46
C VAL A 708 9.72 2.40 7.78
N CYS A 709 10.20 1.68 8.82
CA CYS A 709 11.64 1.58 9.10
C CYS A 709 12.42 1.01 7.90
N GLU A 710 11.92 -0.06 7.27
CA GLU A 710 12.54 -0.61 6.06
C GLU A 710 12.58 0.40 4.90
N TYR A 711 11.50 1.18 4.69
CA TYR A 711 11.51 2.23 3.67
C TYR A 711 12.55 3.31 3.98
N VAL A 712 12.67 3.74 5.24
CA VAL A 712 13.68 4.72 5.65
C VAL A 712 15.09 4.18 5.40
N GLU A 713 15.39 3.00 5.93
CA GLU A 713 16.75 2.43 5.92
C GLU A 713 17.22 1.99 4.54
N ARG A 714 16.33 1.36 3.75
CA ARG A 714 16.71 0.76 2.46
C ARG A 714 16.51 1.70 1.27
N TYR A 715 15.58 2.65 1.37
CA TYR A 715 15.18 3.47 0.23
C TYR A 715 15.31 4.97 0.45
N TYR A 716 14.74 5.53 1.53
CA TYR A 716 14.75 7.00 1.68
C TYR A 716 16.14 7.54 1.92
N MET A 717 16.93 6.92 2.80
CA MET A 717 18.30 7.36 3.07
C MET A 717 19.18 7.22 1.82
N THR A 718 19.08 6.10 1.10
CA THR A 718 19.88 5.86 -0.12
C THR A 718 19.46 6.78 -1.28
N ALA A 719 18.16 7.13 -1.38
CA ALA A 719 17.68 8.07 -2.39
C ALA A 719 18.12 9.50 -2.10
N ALA A 720 18.05 9.93 -0.83
CA ALA A 720 18.54 11.24 -0.42
C ALA A 720 20.05 11.39 -0.64
N ASP A 721 20.85 10.36 -0.28
CA ASP A 721 22.28 10.35 -0.51
C ASP A 721 22.61 10.44 -2.02
N ALA A 722 21.95 9.63 -2.84
CA ALA A 722 22.16 9.66 -4.30
C ALA A 722 21.79 11.03 -4.90
N ALA A 723 20.65 11.59 -4.51
CA ALA A 723 20.23 12.93 -4.95
C ALA A 723 21.21 14.01 -4.46
N GLY A 724 21.68 13.91 -3.22
CA GLY A 724 22.67 14.84 -2.64
C GLY A 724 24.00 14.81 -3.39
N ARG A 725 24.52 13.63 -3.73
CA ARG A 725 25.75 13.49 -4.54
C ARG A 725 25.61 14.11 -5.93
N LEU A 726 24.48 13.90 -6.60
CA LEU A 726 24.23 14.48 -7.90
C LEU A 726 24.06 16.01 -7.85
N ALA A 727 23.51 16.55 -6.74
CA ALA A 727 23.29 17.98 -6.55
C ALA A 727 24.56 18.74 -6.16
N ALA A 728 25.57 18.05 -5.64
CA ALA A 728 26.81 18.69 -5.19
C ALA A 728 27.48 19.49 -6.30
N ASP A 729 28.26 20.51 -5.91
CA ASP A 729 29.01 21.36 -6.82
C ASP A 729 28.17 21.92 -7.98
N SER A 730 27.02 22.49 -7.62
CA SER A 730 26.07 23.06 -8.60
C SER A 730 25.63 22.04 -9.66
N TYR A 731 25.27 20.82 -9.22
CA TYR A 731 24.82 19.70 -10.06
C TYR A 731 25.88 19.13 -11.03
N ALA A 732 27.15 19.15 -10.63
CA ALA A 732 28.21 18.57 -11.43
C ALA A 732 27.99 17.08 -11.66
N GLY A 733 27.64 16.30 -10.63
CA GLY A 733 27.34 14.87 -10.74
C GLY A 733 26.18 14.59 -11.71
N ALA A 734 25.13 15.41 -11.71
CA ALA A 734 24.00 15.24 -12.62
C ALA A 734 24.39 15.47 -14.09
N ARG A 735 25.27 16.43 -14.35
CA ARG A 735 25.80 16.65 -15.71
C ARG A 735 26.74 15.55 -16.15
N ASP A 736 27.55 15.05 -15.22
CA ASP A 736 28.50 13.97 -15.51
C ASP A 736 27.80 12.67 -15.87
N ILE A 737 26.84 12.20 -15.03
CA ILE A 737 26.08 10.97 -15.32
C ILE A 737 25.25 11.08 -16.59
N ALA A 738 24.68 12.25 -16.90
CA ALA A 738 23.95 12.48 -18.15
C ALA A 738 24.88 12.40 -19.37
N SER A 739 26.09 13.00 -19.28
CA SER A 739 27.09 12.95 -20.34
C SER A 739 27.65 11.54 -20.51
N TRP A 740 27.86 10.83 -19.41
CA TRP A 740 28.29 9.43 -19.44
C TRP A 740 27.22 8.56 -20.11
N ALA A 741 25.97 8.65 -19.71
CA ALA A 741 24.87 7.87 -20.27
C ALA A 741 24.72 8.11 -21.78
N ASP A 742 24.83 9.37 -22.23
CA ASP A 742 24.78 9.73 -23.66
C ASP A 742 25.94 9.10 -24.45
N ARG A 743 27.18 9.15 -23.91
CA ARG A 743 28.34 8.48 -24.53
C ARG A 743 28.14 6.97 -24.63
N VAL A 744 27.71 6.37 -23.53
CA VAL A 744 27.47 4.92 -23.46
C VAL A 744 26.38 4.49 -24.44
N HIS A 745 25.24 5.17 -24.47
CA HIS A 745 24.17 4.84 -25.43
C HIS A 745 24.60 4.94 -26.89
N LYS A 746 25.41 5.97 -27.22
CA LYS A 746 25.93 6.17 -28.59
C LYS A 746 26.95 5.11 -28.98
N GLY A 747 27.82 4.72 -28.06
CA GLY A 747 28.88 3.72 -28.31
C GLY A 747 28.39 2.27 -28.21
N TRP A 748 27.33 2.02 -27.47
CA TRP A 748 26.88 0.66 -27.12
C TRP A 748 26.62 -0.26 -28.31
N PRO A 749 26.04 0.19 -29.44
CA PRO A 749 25.84 -0.68 -30.62
C PRO A 749 27.11 -1.28 -31.20
N MET A 750 28.27 -0.74 -30.87
CA MET A 750 29.57 -1.24 -31.31
C MET A 750 30.26 -2.13 -30.28
N VAL A 751 29.73 -2.19 -29.04
CA VAL A 751 30.27 -3.08 -28.00
C VAL A 751 29.98 -4.53 -28.38
N ARG A 752 31.01 -5.37 -28.38
CA ARG A 752 30.85 -6.80 -28.69
C ARG A 752 31.91 -7.65 -27.98
N VAL A 753 31.55 -8.83 -27.59
CA VAL A 753 32.47 -9.88 -27.17
C VAL A 753 32.95 -10.58 -28.44
N VAL A 754 34.26 -10.51 -28.72
CA VAL A 754 34.86 -11.03 -29.96
C VAL A 754 35.25 -12.48 -29.80
N HIS A 755 35.80 -12.81 -28.62
CA HIS A 755 36.32 -14.15 -28.36
C HIS A 755 36.27 -14.43 -26.85
N VAL A 756 35.96 -15.68 -26.51
CA VAL A 756 36.06 -16.18 -25.14
C VAL A 756 36.86 -17.47 -25.15
N GLU A 757 37.95 -17.50 -24.41
CA GLU A 757 38.74 -18.70 -24.19
C GLU A 757 38.64 -19.20 -22.77
N SER A 758 38.74 -20.50 -22.58
CA SER A 758 38.72 -21.15 -21.29
C SER A 758 39.85 -22.13 -21.11
N TRP A 759 40.40 -22.20 -19.92
CA TRP A 759 41.47 -23.14 -19.54
C TRP A 759 41.46 -23.46 -18.05
N GLY A 760 42.39 -24.29 -17.58
CA GLY A 760 42.54 -24.62 -16.15
C GLY A 760 41.82 -25.88 -15.70
N VAL A 761 41.02 -26.49 -16.59
CA VAL A 761 40.36 -27.78 -16.35
C VAL A 761 40.69 -28.75 -17.50
N GLY A 762 40.72 -30.05 -17.20
CA GLY A 762 40.89 -31.09 -18.20
C GLY A 762 39.58 -31.47 -18.89
N ASP A 763 39.62 -32.50 -19.74
CA ASP A 763 38.47 -33.01 -20.51
C ASP A 763 37.33 -33.52 -19.59
N THR A 764 37.63 -33.84 -18.35
CA THR A 764 36.70 -34.29 -17.31
C THR A 764 36.89 -33.44 -16.06
N PRO A 765 36.30 -32.23 -16.00
CA PRO A 765 36.39 -31.36 -14.84
C PRO A 765 35.84 -32.01 -13.57
N GLU A 766 36.54 -31.88 -12.46
CA GLU A 766 36.13 -32.37 -11.16
C GLU A 766 35.47 -31.25 -10.32
N LEU A 767 34.58 -31.63 -9.43
CA LEU A 767 33.96 -30.72 -8.46
C LEU A 767 35.05 -30.03 -7.63
N GLY A 768 34.98 -28.72 -7.51
CA GLY A 768 35.96 -27.88 -6.81
C GLY A 768 37.12 -27.41 -7.69
N ALA A 769 37.17 -27.81 -8.98
CA ALA A 769 38.11 -27.24 -9.94
C ALA A 769 37.76 -25.79 -10.28
N THR A 770 38.73 -25.05 -10.77
CA THR A 770 38.56 -23.66 -11.20
C THR A 770 38.73 -23.57 -12.71
N LEU A 771 37.70 -23.15 -13.41
CA LEU A 771 37.74 -22.83 -14.83
C LEU A 771 38.17 -21.36 -14.96
N ARG A 772 39.24 -21.12 -15.72
CA ARG A 772 39.66 -19.75 -16.04
C ARG A 772 39.03 -19.32 -17.35
N LEU A 773 38.53 -18.10 -17.37
CA LEU A 773 37.95 -17.50 -18.56
C LEU A 773 38.69 -16.21 -18.90
N ARG A 774 38.94 -16.00 -20.21
CA ARG A 774 39.40 -14.73 -20.76
C ARG A 774 38.45 -14.34 -21.89
N ALA A 775 38.00 -13.12 -21.87
CA ALA A 775 37.15 -12.55 -22.90
C ALA A 775 37.86 -11.37 -23.57
N GLU A 776 37.85 -11.37 -24.91
CA GLU A 776 38.23 -10.21 -25.71
C GLU A 776 37.00 -9.40 -26.03
N VAL A 777 36.96 -8.12 -25.60
CA VAL A 777 35.84 -7.22 -25.74
C VAL A 777 36.25 -5.97 -26.50
N VAL A 778 35.49 -5.63 -27.54
CA VAL A 778 35.62 -4.37 -28.28
C VAL A 778 34.70 -3.35 -27.64
N LEU A 779 35.22 -2.19 -27.23
CA LEU A 779 34.50 -1.12 -26.56
C LEU A 779 34.28 0.13 -27.41
N ASP A 780 34.92 0.26 -28.54
CA ASP A 780 34.79 1.33 -29.56
C ASP A 780 34.65 2.75 -28.98
N GLY A 781 35.58 3.14 -28.13
CA GLY A 781 35.63 4.47 -27.52
C GLY A 781 34.91 4.61 -26.19
N ILE A 782 34.23 3.57 -25.68
CA ILE A 782 33.81 3.47 -24.29
C ILE A 782 34.99 3.07 -23.43
N SER A 783 35.21 3.75 -22.29
CA SER A 783 36.31 3.37 -21.39
C SER A 783 36.06 2.02 -20.74
N PRO A 784 37.07 1.20 -20.49
CA PRO A 784 36.95 -0.03 -19.68
C PRO A 784 36.37 0.24 -18.28
N SER A 785 36.60 1.44 -17.73
CA SER A 785 36.02 1.85 -16.46
C SER A 785 34.51 2.12 -16.54
N ASP A 786 33.98 2.35 -17.75
CA ASP A 786 32.54 2.63 -17.99
C ASP A 786 31.73 1.35 -18.22
N VAL A 787 32.39 0.17 -18.15
CA VAL A 787 31.76 -1.14 -18.34
C VAL A 787 32.10 -2.09 -17.21
N GLN A 788 31.22 -3.05 -16.95
CA GLN A 788 31.47 -4.23 -16.15
C GLN A 788 31.30 -5.46 -17.03
N VAL A 789 32.39 -6.20 -17.23
CA VAL A 789 32.33 -7.50 -17.90
C VAL A 789 32.11 -8.59 -16.87
N GLN A 790 31.21 -9.52 -17.15
CA GLN A 790 30.81 -10.58 -16.22
C GLN A 790 30.83 -11.93 -16.94
N ALA A 791 31.35 -12.96 -16.27
CA ALA A 791 31.09 -14.34 -16.62
C ALA A 791 29.78 -14.77 -15.91
N ALA A 792 28.80 -15.22 -16.69
CA ALA A 792 27.59 -15.85 -16.21
C ALA A 792 27.69 -17.35 -16.44
N TYR A 793 27.45 -18.16 -15.40
CA TYR A 793 27.66 -19.59 -15.44
C TYR A 793 26.66 -20.35 -14.58
N GLY A 794 26.37 -21.59 -14.95
CA GLY A 794 25.38 -22.38 -14.22
C GLY A 794 25.18 -23.76 -14.82
N ARG A 795 24.08 -24.38 -14.49
CA ARG A 795 23.61 -25.62 -15.13
C ARG A 795 23.11 -25.32 -16.54
N VAL A 796 23.22 -26.33 -17.41
CA VAL A 796 22.74 -26.23 -18.79
C VAL A 796 21.73 -27.34 -19.04
N ASP A 797 20.64 -27.01 -19.73
CA ASP A 797 19.62 -27.96 -20.17
C ASP A 797 19.92 -28.49 -21.59
N ASP A 798 18.99 -29.30 -22.13
CA ASP A 798 19.10 -29.89 -23.47
C ASP A 798 19.07 -28.88 -24.63
N THR A 799 18.76 -27.59 -24.31
CA THR A 799 18.71 -26.48 -25.28
C THR A 799 19.87 -25.51 -25.12
N ASP A 800 20.88 -25.88 -24.37
CA ASP A 800 22.04 -25.04 -24.02
C ASP A 800 21.66 -23.77 -23.21
N THR A 801 20.49 -23.78 -22.56
CA THR A 801 20.05 -22.67 -21.72
C THR A 801 20.65 -22.79 -20.31
N LEU A 802 21.21 -21.68 -19.80
CA LEU A 802 21.76 -21.60 -18.45
C LEU A 802 20.63 -21.52 -17.42
N HIS A 803 20.75 -22.33 -16.36
CA HIS A 803 19.88 -22.34 -15.19
C HIS A 803 20.68 -22.16 -13.91
N ASP A 804 20.04 -21.66 -12.85
CA ASP A 804 20.68 -21.37 -11.56
C ASP A 804 21.93 -20.50 -11.73
N VAL A 805 21.82 -19.45 -12.54
CA VAL A 805 22.95 -18.65 -13.03
C VAL A 805 23.64 -17.91 -11.89
N SER A 806 24.92 -18.16 -11.74
CA SER A 806 25.85 -17.37 -10.93
C SER A 806 26.63 -16.41 -11.84
N ARG A 807 26.99 -15.24 -11.29
CA ARG A 807 27.67 -14.18 -12.06
C ARG A 807 28.90 -13.71 -11.30
N ILE A 808 30.01 -13.58 -11.99
CA ILE A 808 31.28 -13.08 -11.43
C ILE A 808 31.82 -11.96 -12.31
N ALA A 809 32.27 -10.88 -11.70
CA ALA A 809 32.91 -9.79 -12.42
C ALA A 809 34.29 -10.27 -12.94
N MET A 810 34.59 -9.94 -14.20
CA MET A 810 35.86 -10.18 -14.81
C MET A 810 36.76 -8.94 -14.65
N THR A 811 38.05 -9.16 -14.42
CA THR A 811 39.04 -8.10 -14.21
C THR A 811 39.71 -7.75 -15.53
N ASP A 812 39.83 -6.45 -15.82
CA ASP A 812 40.64 -5.95 -16.93
C ASP A 812 42.11 -6.30 -16.69
N VAL A 813 42.71 -7.01 -17.63
CA VAL A 813 44.10 -7.48 -17.56
C VAL A 813 45.05 -6.70 -18.48
N ASP A 814 44.50 -5.74 -19.24
CA ASP A 814 45.31 -4.88 -20.16
C ASP A 814 45.99 -3.70 -19.46
N GLY A 815 45.91 -3.57 -18.14
CA GLY A 815 46.51 -2.51 -17.35
C GLY A 815 48.06 -2.40 -17.46
N GLY A 816 48.70 -3.02 -18.43
CA GLY A 816 50.13 -2.99 -18.73
C GLY A 816 50.47 -3.26 -20.17
N ASP A 817 50.88 -2.24 -20.87
CA ASP A 817 51.81 -2.18 -22.04
C ASP A 817 51.65 -3.22 -23.18
N CYS A 818 50.45 -3.59 -23.58
CA CYS A 818 50.22 -4.31 -24.83
C CYS A 818 49.43 -3.41 -25.81
N PHE A 819 50.15 -2.50 -26.46
CA PHE A 819 49.60 -1.79 -27.61
C PHE A 819 49.51 -2.76 -28.80
N ASP A 820 48.35 -3.39 -28.99
CA ASP A 820 47.98 -3.84 -30.31
C ASP A 820 47.38 -2.67 -31.12
N ARG A 821 47.69 -2.62 -32.40
CA ARG A 821 47.56 -1.46 -33.28
C ARG A 821 46.15 -1.11 -33.71
N SER A 822 45.12 -1.74 -33.14
CA SER A 822 43.71 -1.42 -33.45
C SER A 822 43.02 -0.62 -32.38
N GLY A 823 43.56 -0.45 -31.18
CA GLY A 823 43.08 0.48 -30.13
C GLY A 823 41.67 0.25 -29.57
N ALA A 824 41.02 -0.87 -29.90
CA ALA A 824 39.59 -1.06 -29.63
C ALA A 824 39.28 -2.32 -28.78
N SER A 825 40.19 -3.30 -28.68
CA SER A 825 39.97 -4.55 -27.92
C SER A 825 40.61 -4.50 -26.55
N HIS A 826 39.91 -5.00 -25.55
CA HIS A 826 40.33 -5.16 -24.14
C HIS A 826 40.14 -6.60 -23.70
N PHE A 827 41.02 -7.09 -22.81
CA PHE A 827 40.96 -8.44 -22.28
C PHE A 827 40.52 -8.44 -20.82
N PHE A 828 39.56 -9.30 -20.50
CA PHE A 828 39.02 -9.46 -19.14
C PHE A 828 39.13 -10.90 -18.71
N GLU A 829 39.58 -11.17 -17.48
CA GLU A 829 39.72 -12.51 -16.93
C GLU A 829 38.89 -12.72 -15.65
N ALA A 830 38.47 -13.96 -15.46
CA ALA A 830 37.86 -14.42 -14.21
C ALA A 830 38.16 -15.90 -13.95
N ASP A 831 38.17 -16.22 -12.68
CA ASP A 831 38.25 -17.59 -12.15
C ASP A 831 36.82 -18.03 -11.73
N VAL A 832 36.28 -19.03 -12.44
CA VAL A 832 34.92 -19.56 -12.20
C VAL A 832 35.03 -20.88 -11.43
N PRO A 833 34.51 -20.94 -10.20
CA PRO A 833 34.54 -22.17 -9.40
C PRO A 833 33.48 -23.16 -9.87
N LEU A 834 33.86 -24.43 -10.03
CA LEU A 834 32.96 -25.53 -10.40
C LEU A 834 32.38 -26.17 -9.13
N GLU A 835 31.36 -25.55 -8.53
CA GLU A 835 30.82 -25.96 -7.22
C GLU A 835 29.66 -26.97 -7.29
N ARG A 836 29.19 -27.29 -8.49
CA ARG A 836 28.01 -28.16 -8.67
C ARG A 836 28.28 -29.22 -9.73
N PRO A 837 27.93 -30.50 -9.49
CA PRO A 837 28.05 -31.56 -10.49
C PRO A 837 26.92 -31.45 -11.54
N GLY A 838 27.16 -31.98 -12.73
CA GLY A 838 26.19 -32.08 -13.84
C GLY A 838 26.66 -31.29 -15.07
N ALA A 839 25.74 -31.15 -16.03
CA ALA A 839 25.98 -30.32 -17.21
C ALA A 839 26.17 -28.85 -16.76
N PHE A 840 27.27 -28.24 -17.23
CA PHE A 840 27.70 -26.91 -16.83
C PHE A 840 28.02 -26.09 -18.07
N GLY A 841 27.60 -24.84 -18.09
CA GLY A 841 27.88 -23.90 -19.14
C GLY A 841 28.24 -22.52 -18.62
N TYR A 842 28.76 -21.70 -19.51
CA TYR A 842 29.05 -20.30 -19.21
C TYR A 842 28.86 -19.44 -20.47
N THR A 843 28.64 -18.15 -20.23
CA THR A 843 28.66 -17.08 -21.23
C THR A 843 29.33 -15.86 -20.63
N VAL A 844 29.69 -14.90 -21.48
CA VAL A 844 30.22 -13.61 -21.06
C VAL A 844 29.27 -12.50 -21.47
N ARG A 845 29.13 -11.51 -20.65
CA ARG A 845 28.33 -10.33 -20.96
C ARG A 845 29.00 -9.04 -20.50
N VAL A 846 28.70 -7.97 -21.21
CA VAL A 846 29.18 -6.62 -20.95
C VAL A 846 27.98 -5.76 -20.52
N LEU A 847 28.14 -5.00 -19.45
CA LEU A 847 27.14 -4.12 -18.85
C LEU A 847 27.72 -2.71 -18.69
N PRO A 848 26.93 -1.63 -18.78
CA PRO A 848 27.38 -0.31 -18.37
C PRO A 848 27.73 -0.27 -16.88
N HIS A 849 28.75 0.51 -16.53
CA HIS A 849 29.15 0.71 -15.14
C HIS A 849 29.45 2.18 -14.86
N HIS A 850 28.84 2.70 -13.78
CA HIS A 850 29.13 4.02 -13.24
C HIS A 850 28.80 4.04 -11.75
N GLU A 851 29.56 4.74 -10.93
CA GLU A 851 29.37 4.77 -9.46
C GLU A 851 28.04 5.39 -9.00
N MET A 852 27.39 6.19 -9.85
CA MET A 852 26.09 6.84 -9.56
C MET A 852 24.87 6.01 -10.00
N VAL A 853 25.04 4.88 -10.70
CA VAL A 853 23.94 3.97 -11.03
C VAL A 853 23.62 3.08 -9.85
N SER A 854 22.34 2.78 -9.64
CA SER A 854 21.88 1.94 -8.53
C SER A 854 21.92 0.43 -8.86
N SER A 855 21.94 0.10 -10.14
CA SER A 855 21.92 -1.27 -10.65
C SER A 855 22.62 -1.33 -12.01
N PRO A 856 23.34 -2.41 -12.34
CA PRO A 856 23.89 -2.63 -13.68
C PRO A 856 22.83 -2.61 -14.79
N ALA A 857 21.59 -2.95 -14.45
CA ALA A 857 20.48 -2.94 -15.41
C ALA A 857 19.86 -1.54 -15.65
N GLU A 858 20.30 -0.49 -14.94
CA GLU A 858 19.62 0.83 -14.93
C GLU A 858 19.46 1.46 -16.33
N LEU A 859 20.44 1.28 -17.22
CA LEU A 859 20.36 1.77 -18.60
C LEU A 859 19.64 0.80 -19.56
N GLY A 860 19.28 -0.39 -19.13
CA GLY A 860 18.67 -1.41 -19.99
C GLY A 860 19.61 -1.91 -21.11
N LEU A 861 20.92 -1.78 -20.96
CA LEU A 861 21.92 -2.16 -21.95
C LEU A 861 22.69 -3.40 -21.50
N VAL A 862 22.77 -4.40 -22.36
CA VAL A 862 23.61 -5.59 -22.18
C VAL A 862 24.08 -6.10 -23.54
N THR A 863 25.32 -6.58 -23.60
CA THR A 863 25.86 -7.28 -24.77
C THR A 863 26.32 -8.67 -24.34
N LEU A 864 25.84 -9.69 -25.02
CA LEU A 864 26.18 -11.09 -24.77
C LEU A 864 27.24 -11.58 -25.75
N ALA A 865 28.04 -12.62 -25.35
CA ALA A 865 29.00 -13.32 -26.18
C ALA A 865 28.34 -14.12 -27.29
#